data_c90e835777be470a0b2196d82ffc4338
#
_entry.id   c90e835777be470a0b2196d82ffc4338
#
_cell.length_a   1.000
_cell.length_b   1.000
_cell.length_c   1.000
_cell.angle_alpha   90.00
_cell.angle_beta   90.00
_cell.angle_gamma   90.00
#
_symmetry.space_group_name_H-M   'P 1'
#
loop_
_entity.id
_entity.type
_entity.pdbx_description
1 polymer ?
#
loop_
_entity_poly.entity_id
_entity_poly.type
_entity_poly.pdbx_seq_one_letter_code
_entity_poly.pdbx_strand_id
1 'polypeptide(L)'
;MELKLENNLAHQTIPVEGVAAVVEASIQESAKENHQNPLLQRNLDKNALYAARLNARIVQQADRQKVSHYMLTDKIKNLPFHRLLDIKMETGTGKTYVYTRTIFELHKRCGINKFIIAVPTLAIKAGTASFLKDPSVMRHFDRVCGYNAEIELCLLEPQKQKSQKKGRLNMPPAVGRFFYGTHHVRHRIYVLLLNTQLLTSGKLLTRKDYDQLLGDFYRPVDAIADTKPVLIIDEPHRVGRDSTSYAALIEHFRPQLVLRYGATFPELTAGKGKHKHSVKDYQELIYDLNAADSFNKGLIKGVAKEHLELPNGKKSEKKVKVLSTVKGDSVHLKLITSDHPGKPFTIHVGESLGMIDKDLDGVTIEAIGKNGVSLSNGQEKLVGEEFFPDQYAISYQEGMIELALMRHFETERANFCREGLPIKTLALFFIDSIESFRGAEGKNDGWLRKMFLEKLADRIQKELAKQNIAEYEAYLKATLDNLEASCAGYFSQDNSDTDEKIASEVKVILHEKKNLLSFTDKKGKPNVLRFLFSKWTLKEGWDNPNVFTICKLRSSGSEISKLQEVGRGLRLPVDSAGNRISDASFMLNYIVDFTEKDFANKLVAEINGELESEQTSAFSVSAEDIMEVARKRGVEVNKFFIELMTKGFVDFDKKVVTDKFDEMLMEYPEFGDKAGRVNMHRIINRNSARRDKIHIRKARFEELRELWKQLNRKYVLYFDQKIDSRIEEELPAVLKEKWVFSFQTMESSRRILKFDGEVAMASEGTHAELTLHNRHYGYGEFLKRASRYTNIPVLILHKAICKVANQGCSITDEMFNDHSLTRLVGAVDDWKCRQLLGFVRYKQANYAAKETKLTHTDGTVKDEVVQAFIGNKCVPGEPPVKYLYDAYAHDSGLELQNIKTEIDEVIVYGKIPSHSICIPTVASSNYSPDFMYVIKKADGTKELNVVIETKAYDKDSHISQDEDSKISCAEEFFKAMTESGYRVHFRKQINSTGIKNILDELSLTD
;
A
#
# COMPACT_ATOMS: atom_id res chain seq x y z
N MET A 1 -2.72 -17.38 -9.73
CA MET A 1 -2.02 -16.09 -9.75
C MET A 1 -0.84 -16.16 -8.80
N GLU A 2 0.38 -15.87 -9.23
CA GLU A 2 1.56 -15.70 -8.38
C GLU A 2 1.83 -14.21 -8.18
N LEU A 3 2.14 -13.81 -6.95
CA LEU A 3 2.60 -12.45 -6.69
C LEU A 3 4.06 -12.34 -7.13
N LYS A 4 4.36 -11.39 -7.99
CA LYS A 4 5.73 -11.11 -8.41
C LYS A 4 6.32 -10.05 -7.48
N LEU A 5 7.49 -10.35 -6.95
CA LEU A 5 8.22 -9.47 -6.06
C LEU A 5 9.32 -8.76 -6.85
N GLU A 6 9.54 -7.49 -6.52
CA GLU A 6 10.64 -6.69 -7.06
C GLU A 6 11.84 -6.76 -6.12
N ASN A 7 13.06 -6.82 -6.66
CA ASN A 7 14.29 -6.95 -5.87
C ASN A 7 15.09 -5.64 -5.73
N ASN A 8 14.73 -4.59 -6.47
CA ASN A 8 15.54 -3.37 -6.60
C ASN A 8 14.89 -2.12 -5.96
N LEU A 9 13.86 -2.29 -5.15
CA LEU A 9 13.20 -1.16 -4.50
C LEU A 9 14.11 -0.56 -3.43
N ALA A 10 14.56 0.69 -3.62
CA ALA A 10 15.50 1.37 -2.73
C ALA A 10 15.05 1.36 -1.26
N HIS A 11 13.76 1.60 -0.99
CA HIS A 11 13.20 1.59 0.36
C HIS A 11 13.21 0.20 1.02
N GLN A 12 13.47 -0.87 0.27
CA GLN A 12 13.60 -2.25 0.77
C GLN A 12 15.06 -2.70 0.79
N THR A 13 15.89 -2.24 -0.15
CA THR A 13 17.31 -2.63 -0.23
C THR A 13 18.17 -1.90 0.80
N ILE A 14 17.95 -0.60 0.99
CA ILE A 14 18.75 0.22 1.94
C ILE A 14 18.73 -0.37 3.36
N PRO A 15 17.57 -0.69 3.98
CA PRO A 15 17.56 -1.26 5.33
C PRO A 15 18.20 -2.64 5.39
N VAL A 16 18.06 -3.48 4.36
CA VAL A 16 18.71 -4.80 4.31
C VAL A 16 20.23 -4.66 4.29
N GLU A 17 20.75 -3.82 3.41
CA GLU A 17 22.18 -3.54 3.29
C GLU A 17 22.73 -2.93 4.59
N GLY A 18 21.99 -1.99 5.20
CA GLY A 18 22.39 -1.36 6.46
C GLY A 18 22.52 -2.37 7.60
N VAL A 19 21.52 -3.25 7.79
CA VAL A 19 21.60 -4.33 8.80
C VAL A 19 22.76 -5.27 8.49
N ALA A 20 22.89 -5.71 7.24
CA ALA A 20 23.91 -6.67 6.85
C ALA A 20 25.32 -6.13 7.06
N ALA A 21 25.60 -4.89 6.66
CA ALA A 21 26.90 -4.25 6.84
C ALA A 21 27.27 -4.09 8.33
N VAL A 22 26.31 -3.68 9.17
CA VAL A 22 26.54 -3.53 10.62
C VAL A 22 26.85 -4.88 11.26
N VAL A 23 26.10 -5.94 10.90
CA VAL A 23 26.30 -7.27 11.47
C VAL A 23 27.60 -7.89 10.98
N GLU A 24 27.93 -7.77 9.69
CA GLU A 24 29.17 -8.25 9.07
C GLU A 24 30.40 -7.64 9.74
N ALA A 25 30.43 -6.33 9.94
CA ALA A 25 31.51 -5.63 10.65
C ALA A 25 31.61 -5.99 12.15
N SER A 26 30.54 -6.59 12.71
CA SER A 26 30.46 -6.94 14.13
C SER A 26 30.71 -8.44 14.41
N ILE A 27 31.03 -9.25 13.41
CA ILE A 27 31.29 -10.68 13.59
C ILE A 27 32.67 -10.92 14.26
N GLN A 28 32.73 -11.91 15.14
CA GLN A 28 34.00 -12.41 15.71
C GLN A 28 34.56 -13.52 14.82
N GLU A 29 35.89 -13.52 14.62
CA GLU A 29 36.62 -14.64 14.04
C GLU A 29 36.76 -15.76 15.10
N SER A 30 35.70 -16.46 15.39
CA SER A 30 35.72 -17.59 16.36
C SER A 30 35.26 -18.88 15.69
N ALA A 31 35.79 -20.00 16.21
CA ALA A 31 35.34 -21.34 15.79
C ALA A 31 33.83 -21.48 16.05
N LYS A 32 33.11 -21.99 15.05
CA LYS A 32 31.66 -22.24 15.14
C LYS A 32 31.41 -23.66 15.66
N GLU A 33 30.56 -23.79 16.67
CA GLU A 33 29.99 -25.10 17.03
C GLU A 33 28.86 -25.46 16.05
N ASN A 34 28.64 -26.78 15.87
CA ASN A 34 27.75 -27.30 14.82
C ASN A 34 26.32 -26.76 14.84
N HIS A 35 25.80 -26.34 15.99
CA HIS A 35 24.42 -25.90 16.18
C HIS A 35 24.30 -24.39 16.45
N GLN A 36 25.41 -23.68 16.56
CA GLN A 36 25.41 -22.24 16.92
C GLN A 36 25.61 -21.34 15.75
N ASN A 37 25.02 -20.16 15.82
CA ASN A 37 25.34 -19.06 14.92
C ASN A 37 26.76 -18.53 15.17
N PRO A 38 27.40 -17.90 14.19
CA PRO A 38 28.58 -17.07 14.40
C PRO A 38 28.34 -16.04 15.50
N LEU A 39 29.31 -15.84 16.37
CA LEU A 39 29.20 -14.91 17.49
C LEU A 39 29.45 -13.47 17.02
N LEU A 40 28.73 -12.53 17.62
CA LEU A 40 28.94 -11.10 17.42
C LEU A 40 29.81 -10.53 18.55
N GLN A 41 30.63 -9.54 18.23
CA GLN A 41 31.40 -8.75 19.21
C GLN A 41 30.45 -8.16 20.26
N ARG A 42 30.97 -7.82 21.46
CA ARG A 42 30.16 -7.27 22.55
C ARG A 42 29.34 -6.04 22.14
N ASN A 43 29.91 -5.16 21.34
CA ASN A 43 29.25 -3.98 20.81
C ASN A 43 29.16 -4.08 19.29
N LEU A 44 28.13 -3.48 18.70
CA LEU A 44 28.03 -3.30 17.25
C LEU A 44 29.10 -2.30 16.78
N ASP A 45 29.63 -2.51 15.58
CA ASP A 45 30.61 -1.60 14.99
C ASP A 45 30.03 -0.21 14.76
N LYS A 46 30.65 0.79 15.36
CA LYS A 46 30.15 2.18 15.34
C LYS A 46 30.31 2.82 13.96
N ASN A 47 31.35 2.47 13.21
CA ASN A 47 31.58 3.02 11.90
C ASN A 47 30.58 2.47 10.89
N ALA A 48 30.28 1.16 10.97
CA ALA A 48 29.26 0.54 10.15
C ALA A 48 27.84 1.07 10.49
N LEU A 49 27.54 1.30 11.77
CA LEU A 49 26.28 1.96 12.19
C LEU A 49 26.17 3.38 11.61
N TYR A 50 27.24 4.17 11.69
CA TYR A 50 27.26 5.52 11.13
C TYR A 50 27.10 5.50 9.60
N ALA A 51 27.81 4.60 8.91
CA ALA A 51 27.73 4.45 7.47
C ALA A 51 26.30 4.02 7.02
N ALA A 52 25.67 3.08 7.75
CA ALA A 52 24.30 2.67 7.48
C ALA A 52 23.30 3.83 7.61
N ARG A 53 23.42 4.64 8.67
CA ARG A 53 22.60 5.83 8.89
C ARG A 53 22.85 6.93 7.85
N LEU A 54 24.09 7.09 7.41
CA LEU A 54 24.46 8.05 6.34
C LEU A 54 23.78 7.64 5.02
N ASN A 55 23.86 6.37 4.65
CA ASN A 55 23.19 5.83 3.46
C ASN A 55 21.67 5.98 3.54
N ALA A 56 21.10 5.80 4.72
CA ALA A 56 19.68 6.00 4.98
C ALA A 56 19.28 7.48 5.16
N ARG A 57 20.25 8.41 5.20
CA ARG A 57 20.05 9.86 5.42
C ARG A 57 19.36 10.21 6.76
N ILE A 58 19.62 9.43 7.80
CA ILE A 58 18.98 9.60 9.12
C ILE A 58 19.97 9.87 10.26
N VAL A 59 21.23 10.26 9.98
CA VAL A 59 22.29 10.42 11.01
C VAL A 59 21.82 11.33 12.14
N GLN A 60 21.40 12.54 11.82
CA GLN A 60 20.97 13.53 12.83
C GLN A 60 19.73 13.07 13.60
N GLN A 61 18.77 12.44 12.91
CA GLN A 61 17.54 11.92 13.50
C GLN A 61 17.85 10.77 14.47
N ALA A 62 18.68 9.81 14.06
CA ALA A 62 19.04 8.66 14.90
C ALA A 62 19.77 9.10 16.18
N ASP A 63 20.64 10.11 16.09
CA ASP A 63 21.36 10.63 17.24
C ASP A 63 20.43 11.36 18.24
N ARG A 64 19.43 12.12 17.73
CA ARG A 64 18.43 12.80 18.55
C ARG A 64 17.46 11.84 19.22
N GLN A 65 17.05 10.78 18.52
CA GLN A 65 16.02 9.84 18.97
C GLN A 65 16.56 8.70 19.81
N LYS A 66 17.88 8.56 19.96
CA LYS A 66 18.46 7.52 20.79
C LYS A 66 18.05 7.67 22.25
N VAL A 67 17.38 6.65 22.76
CA VAL A 67 16.96 6.63 24.19
C VAL A 67 18.18 6.48 25.07
N SER A 68 18.40 7.47 25.93
CA SER A 68 19.51 7.44 26.90
C SER A 68 19.27 6.41 28.01
N HIS A 69 20.35 5.78 28.46
CA HIS A 69 20.29 4.72 29.47
C HIS A 69 19.54 5.09 30.76
N TYR A 70 19.63 6.36 31.17
CA TYR A 70 18.94 6.85 32.39
C TYR A 70 17.41 6.88 32.21
N MET A 71 16.89 6.94 30.98
CA MET A 71 15.46 6.93 30.69
C MET A 71 14.85 5.54 30.76
N LEU A 72 15.69 4.49 30.69
CA LEU A 72 15.25 3.11 30.74
C LEU A 72 14.75 2.77 32.14
N THR A 73 13.69 1.97 32.23
CA THR A 73 13.20 1.43 33.52
C THR A 73 14.17 0.38 34.05
N ASP A 74 14.17 0.17 35.39
CA ASP A 74 15.01 -0.87 36.02
C ASP A 74 14.70 -2.25 35.46
N LYS A 75 13.45 -2.50 35.04
CA LYS A 75 13.03 -3.72 34.39
C LYS A 75 13.82 -3.98 33.10
N ILE A 76 13.98 -2.95 32.24
CA ILE A 76 14.74 -3.04 31.00
C ILE A 76 16.25 -3.20 31.30
N LYS A 77 16.79 -2.45 32.28
CA LYS A 77 18.21 -2.49 32.66
C LYS A 77 18.65 -3.85 33.17
N ASN A 78 17.76 -4.60 33.80
CA ASN A 78 18.03 -5.92 34.36
C ASN A 78 17.89 -7.06 33.34
N LEU A 79 17.47 -6.81 32.11
CA LEU A 79 17.41 -7.83 31.08
C LEU A 79 18.81 -8.30 30.66
N PRO A 80 18.96 -9.56 30.25
CA PRO A 80 20.20 -10.07 29.67
C PRO A 80 20.69 -9.19 28.51
N PHE A 81 22.02 -9.02 28.42
CA PHE A 81 22.62 -8.20 27.39
C PHE A 81 22.30 -8.74 25.99
N HIS A 82 21.85 -7.86 25.13
CA HIS A 82 21.63 -8.12 23.71
C HIS A 82 21.87 -6.86 22.90
N ARG A 83 22.18 -7.04 21.63
CA ARG A 83 22.33 -5.96 20.64
C ARG A 83 20.98 -5.75 20.00
N LEU A 84 20.63 -4.51 19.71
CA LEU A 84 19.32 -4.17 19.16
C LEU A 84 19.44 -3.13 18.05
N LEU A 85 18.85 -3.43 16.89
CA LEU A 85 18.71 -2.53 15.75
C LEU A 85 17.23 -2.30 15.46
N ASP A 86 16.89 -1.05 15.16
CA ASP A 86 15.54 -0.59 14.88
C ASP A 86 15.38 -0.16 13.43
N ILE A 87 14.37 -0.70 12.77
CA ILE A 87 14.04 -0.44 11.37
C ILE A 87 12.58 0.02 11.32
N LYS A 88 12.38 1.33 11.14
CA LYS A 88 11.04 1.90 10.99
C LYS A 88 10.64 1.87 9.54
N MET A 89 9.52 1.24 9.24
CA MET A 89 8.94 1.16 7.89
C MET A 89 7.43 1.21 7.98
N GLU A 90 6.82 2.07 7.17
CA GLU A 90 5.38 2.25 7.15
C GLU A 90 4.62 1.00 6.71
N THR A 91 3.36 0.89 7.16
CA THR A 91 2.46 -0.21 6.79
C THR A 91 2.25 -0.23 5.26
N GLY A 92 2.33 -1.42 4.67
CA GLY A 92 2.15 -1.58 3.23
C GLY A 92 3.42 -1.43 2.38
N THR A 93 4.55 -1.01 2.94
CA THR A 93 5.83 -0.82 2.21
C THR A 93 6.68 -2.09 2.08
N GLY A 94 6.23 -3.22 2.66
CA GLY A 94 6.88 -4.52 2.49
C GLY A 94 7.79 -4.97 3.63
N LYS A 95 7.50 -4.62 4.90
CA LYS A 95 8.26 -5.06 6.09
C LYS A 95 8.62 -6.55 6.08
N THR A 96 7.63 -7.43 5.81
CA THR A 96 7.83 -8.88 5.77
C THR A 96 8.86 -9.29 4.73
N TYR A 97 8.84 -8.68 3.56
CA TYR A 97 9.85 -8.88 2.52
C TYR A 97 11.24 -8.45 3.00
N VAL A 98 11.34 -7.27 3.63
CA VAL A 98 12.62 -6.71 4.08
C VAL A 98 13.26 -7.60 5.14
N TYR A 99 12.55 -7.98 6.21
CA TYR A 99 13.18 -8.85 7.20
C TYR A 99 13.45 -10.26 6.67
N THR A 100 12.65 -10.78 5.75
CA THR A 100 12.96 -12.05 5.09
C THR A 100 14.24 -11.94 4.25
N ARG A 101 14.37 -10.87 3.47
CA ARG A 101 15.60 -10.61 2.71
C ARG A 101 16.80 -10.39 3.61
N THR A 102 16.63 -9.74 4.75
CA THR A 102 17.66 -9.59 5.77
C THR A 102 18.14 -10.95 6.30
N ILE A 103 17.22 -11.90 6.51
CA ILE A 103 17.58 -13.29 6.90
C ILE A 103 18.52 -13.90 5.86
N PHE A 104 18.17 -13.83 4.57
CA PHE A 104 19.00 -14.36 3.49
C PHE A 104 20.36 -13.64 3.39
N GLU A 105 20.35 -12.30 3.52
CA GLU A 105 21.59 -11.51 3.41
C GLU A 105 22.55 -11.79 4.57
N LEU A 106 22.05 -11.90 5.80
CA LEU A 106 22.85 -12.28 6.98
C LEU A 106 23.36 -13.72 6.88
N HIS A 107 22.58 -14.61 6.26
CA HIS A 107 23.06 -15.96 5.98
C HIS A 107 24.21 -15.93 4.97
N LYS A 108 24.04 -15.23 3.86
CA LYS A 108 25.03 -15.14 2.77
C LYS A 108 26.35 -14.51 3.21
N ARG A 109 26.30 -13.35 3.89
CA ARG A 109 27.49 -12.59 4.28
C ARG A 109 28.11 -13.10 5.58
N CYS A 110 27.27 -13.48 6.52
CA CYS A 110 27.68 -13.72 7.90
C CYS A 110 27.62 -15.19 8.30
N GLY A 111 27.02 -16.06 7.48
CA GLY A 111 26.81 -17.47 7.80
C GLY A 111 25.85 -17.72 8.96
N ILE A 112 24.99 -16.74 9.27
CA ILE A 112 23.94 -16.88 10.30
C ILE A 112 22.83 -17.75 9.72
N ASN A 113 22.43 -18.81 10.44
CA ASN A 113 21.43 -19.76 9.99
C ASN A 113 20.29 -20.03 10.98
N LYS A 114 20.29 -19.39 12.16
CA LYS A 114 19.27 -19.55 13.20
C LYS A 114 18.59 -18.22 13.48
N PHE A 115 17.32 -18.14 13.13
CA PHE A 115 16.50 -16.94 13.33
C PHE A 115 15.22 -17.27 14.07
N ILE A 116 14.77 -16.38 14.93
CA ILE A 116 13.46 -16.44 15.58
C ILE A 116 12.65 -15.26 15.09
N ILE A 117 11.43 -15.49 14.62
CA ILE A 117 10.48 -14.41 14.32
C ILE A 117 9.39 -14.45 15.38
N ALA A 118 9.29 -13.39 16.18
CA ALA A 118 8.27 -13.19 17.19
C ALA A 118 7.23 -12.19 16.69
N VAL A 119 5.97 -12.61 16.69
CA VAL A 119 4.84 -11.80 16.25
C VAL A 119 3.80 -11.67 17.36
N PRO A 120 3.07 -10.52 17.46
CA PRO A 120 2.14 -10.30 18.57
C PRO A 120 0.81 -11.05 18.43
N THR A 121 0.34 -11.34 17.20
CA THR A 121 -0.98 -11.91 16.97
C THR A 121 -0.94 -13.16 16.09
N LEU A 122 -1.96 -14.03 16.22
CA LEU A 122 -2.09 -15.24 15.41
C LEU A 122 -2.31 -14.91 13.91
N ALA A 123 -2.99 -13.80 13.62
CA ALA A 123 -3.23 -13.38 12.25
C ALA A 123 -1.93 -12.95 11.54
N ILE A 124 -1.05 -12.20 12.23
CA ILE A 124 0.27 -11.84 11.71
C ILE A 124 1.13 -13.11 11.56
N LYS A 125 1.08 -14.03 12.53
CA LYS A 125 1.77 -15.32 12.44
C LYS A 125 1.35 -16.10 11.20
N ALA A 126 0.05 -16.22 10.95
CA ALA A 126 -0.47 -16.91 9.78
C ALA A 126 -0.04 -16.23 8.46
N GLY A 127 -0.07 -14.89 8.41
CA GLY A 127 0.41 -14.12 7.26
C GLY A 127 1.89 -14.32 6.98
N THR A 128 2.74 -14.23 8.00
CA THR A 128 4.18 -14.47 7.92
C THR A 128 4.49 -15.92 7.51
N ALA A 129 3.79 -16.88 8.10
CA ALA A 129 3.96 -18.29 7.73
C ALA A 129 3.56 -18.57 6.28
N SER A 130 2.46 -17.96 5.82
CA SER A 130 2.02 -18.07 4.43
C SER A 130 3.04 -17.46 3.47
N PHE A 131 3.61 -16.31 3.80
CA PHE A 131 4.66 -15.66 3.00
C PHE A 131 5.93 -16.52 2.92
N LEU A 132 6.43 -17.02 4.05
CA LEU A 132 7.65 -17.83 4.11
C LEU A 132 7.49 -19.23 3.50
N LYS A 133 6.27 -19.75 3.41
CA LYS A 133 5.96 -21.04 2.77
C LYS A 133 5.60 -20.90 1.29
N ASP A 134 5.42 -19.69 0.77
CA ASP A 134 5.02 -19.49 -0.62
C ASP A 134 6.17 -19.86 -1.57
N PRO A 135 6.00 -20.88 -2.43
CA PRO A 135 7.06 -21.30 -3.34
C PRO A 135 7.51 -20.19 -4.30
N SER A 136 6.61 -19.25 -4.65
CA SER A 136 6.94 -18.13 -5.52
C SER A 136 7.87 -17.13 -4.83
N VAL A 137 7.64 -16.89 -3.54
CA VAL A 137 8.49 -16.03 -2.71
C VAL A 137 9.87 -16.66 -2.52
N MET A 138 9.92 -17.96 -2.23
CA MET A 138 11.20 -18.67 -2.06
C MET A 138 12.00 -18.69 -3.37
N ARG A 139 11.36 -18.96 -4.50
CA ARG A 139 12.01 -18.88 -5.81
C ARG A 139 12.51 -17.47 -6.15
N HIS A 140 11.80 -16.43 -5.71
CA HIS A 140 12.26 -15.06 -5.89
C HIS A 140 13.58 -14.81 -5.14
N PHE A 141 13.68 -15.21 -3.87
CA PHE A 141 14.92 -15.06 -3.10
C PHE A 141 16.06 -15.95 -3.62
N ASP A 142 15.74 -17.16 -4.02
CA ASP A 142 16.74 -18.09 -4.56
C ASP A 142 17.27 -17.59 -5.91
N ARG A 143 16.39 -17.35 -6.89
CA ARG A 143 16.79 -17.13 -8.30
C ARG A 143 16.93 -15.66 -8.67
N VAL A 144 15.99 -14.80 -8.25
CA VAL A 144 16.01 -13.38 -8.64
C VAL A 144 16.99 -12.59 -7.78
N CYS A 145 17.05 -12.90 -6.46
CA CYS A 145 18.00 -12.29 -5.55
C CYS A 145 19.33 -13.06 -5.47
N GLY A 146 19.41 -14.29 -5.97
CA GLY A 146 20.63 -15.09 -6.09
C GLY A 146 21.22 -15.54 -4.73
N TYR A 147 20.34 -15.89 -3.78
CA TYR A 147 20.82 -16.32 -2.45
C TYR A 147 21.19 -17.81 -2.40
N ASN A 148 20.65 -18.64 -3.29
CA ASN A 148 20.88 -20.11 -3.34
C ASN A 148 20.69 -20.77 -1.97
N ALA A 149 19.67 -20.39 -1.23
CA ALA A 149 19.36 -20.88 0.10
C ALA A 149 17.85 -21.01 0.30
N GLU A 150 17.45 -21.94 1.15
CA GLU A 150 16.06 -22.23 1.49
C GLU A 150 15.80 -22.00 2.98
N ILE A 151 14.61 -21.47 3.29
CA ILE A 151 14.14 -21.33 4.66
C ILE A 151 13.40 -22.60 5.08
N GLU A 152 13.92 -23.29 6.10
CA GLU A 152 13.18 -24.30 6.82
C GLU A 152 12.40 -23.64 7.95
N LEU A 153 11.09 -23.52 7.74
CA LEU A 153 10.20 -22.86 8.69
C LEU A 153 9.76 -23.83 9.80
N CYS A 154 10.22 -23.55 11.01
CA CYS A 154 9.83 -24.24 12.23
C CYS A 154 8.67 -23.49 12.90
N LEU A 155 7.43 -23.95 12.68
CA LEU A 155 6.24 -23.33 13.28
C LEU A 155 6.05 -23.87 14.70
N LEU A 156 6.07 -22.98 15.69
CA LEU A 156 5.72 -23.32 17.05
C LEU A 156 4.22 -23.13 17.26
N GLU A 157 3.52 -24.24 17.51
CA GLU A 157 2.07 -24.27 17.75
C GLU A 157 1.78 -24.79 19.17
N PRO A 158 0.66 -24.34 19.79
CA PRO A 158 0.23 -24.90 21.07
C PRO A 158 -0.08 -26.39 20.89
N GLN A 159 0.51 -27.24 21.70
CA GLN A 159 0.13 -28.65 21.73
C GLN A 159 -1.19 -28.81 22.49
N LYS A 160 -2.23 -29.35 21.84
CA LYS A 160 -3.44 -29.79 22.55
C LYS A 160 -3.08 -31.01 23.40
N GLN A 161 -3.20 -30.93 24.72
CA GLN A 161 -3.25 -32.11 25.56
C GLN A 161 -4.54 -32.85 25.20
N LYS A 162 -4.42 -33.98 24.49
CA LYS A 162 -5.50 -34.96 24.45
C LYS A 162 -5.70 -35.44 25.89
N SER A 163 -6.86 -35.12 26.44
CA SER A 163 -7.25 -35.62 27.76
C SER A 163 -7.14 -37.15 27.80
N GLN A 164 -6.59 -37.61 28.90
CA GLN A 164 -6.67 -38.98 29.32
C GLN A 164 -5.89 -40.06 28.54
N LYS A 165 -4.59 -40.06 28.83
CA LYS A 165 -3.78 -41.25 29.19
C LYS A 165 -2.47 -40.65 29.62
N LYS A 166 -1.87 -41.13 30.73
CA LYS A 166 -0.48 -40.84 31.10
C LYS A 166 0.43 -41.32 29.96
N GLY A 167 0.55 -40.51 28.92
CA GLY A 167 1.29 -40.74 27.70
C GLY A 167 2.50 -39.82 27.67
N ARG A 168 3.56 -40.31 27.10
CA ARG A 168 4.84 -39.65 26.89
C ARG A 168 4.65 -38.25 26.36
N LEU A 169 5.35 -37.30 26.95
CA LEU A 169 5.34 -35.89 26.53
C LEU A 169 6.47 -35.68 25.53
N ASN A 170 6.14 -35.65 24.27
CA ASN A 170 7.12 -35.48 23.22
C ASN A 170 7.57 -34.00 23.11
N MET A 171 8.86 -33.80 22.91
CA MET A 171 9.45 -32.52 22.59
C MET A 171 8.76 -31.91 21.32
N PRO A 172 8.44 -30.60 21.28
CA PRO A 172 7.86 -29.99 20.08
C PRO A 172 8.77 -30.21 18.86
N PRO A 173 8.28 -30.85 17.77
CA PRO A 173 9.12 -31.19 16.62
C PRO A 173 9.76 -29.96 15.97
N ALA A 174 9.09 -28.80 16.05
CA ALA A 174 9.61 -27.54 15.53
C ALA A 174 10.90 -27.11 16.26
N VAL A 175 10.98 -27.32 17.58
CA VAL A 175 12.16 -26.98 18.37
C VAL A 175 13.31 -27.95 18.06
N GLY A 176 13.01 -29.24 17.92
CA GLY A 176 14.02 -30.23 17.53
C GLY A 176 14.63 -29.94 16.17
N ARG A 177 13.81 -29.67 15.17
CA ARG A 177 14.29 -29.27 13.82
C ARG A 177 15.12 -27.99 13.86
N PHE A 178 14.66 -27.00 14.63
CA PHE A 178 15.40 -25.76 14.81
C PHE A 178 16.75 -25.99 15.48
N PHE A 179 16.82 -26.74 16.56
CA PHE A 179 18.04 -26.99 17.30
C PHE A 179 19.05 -27.81 16.51
N TYR A 180 18.65 -29.00 15.98
CA TYR A 180 19.56 -29.91 15.26
C TYR A 180 19.96 -29.42 13.86
N GLY A 181 19.31 -28.41 13.33
CA GLY A 181 19.74 -27.79 12.08
C GLY A 181 21.20 -27.34 12.17
N THR A 182 22.05 -27.70 11.21
CA THR A 182 23.50 -27.43 11.24
C THR A 182 23.88 -26.37 10.17
N HIS A 183 24.96 -25.64 10.44
CA HIS A 183 25.57 -24.74 9.48
C HIS A 183 26.34 -25.48 8.35
N HIS A 184 26.55 -26.76 8.47
CA HIS A 184 27.17 -27.57 7.41
C HIS A 184 26.29 -27.72 6.17
N VAL A 185 24.97 -27.61 6.35
CA VAL A 185 24.03 -27.53 5.23
C VAL A 185 23.95 -26.09 4.72
N ARG A 186 24.92 -25.70 3.89
CA ARG A 186 25.11 -24.32 3.44
C ARG A 186 23.91 -23.66 2.75
N HIS A 187 22.90 -24.44 2.37
CA HIS A 187 21.72 -23.95 1.67
C HIS A 187 20.47 -23.87 2.56
N ARG A 188 20.58 -24.12 3.87
CA ARG A 188 19.43 -24.10 4.78
C ARG A 188 19.54 -23.09 5.89
N ILE A 189 18.46 -22.33 6.04
CA ILE A 189 18.27 -21.32 7.08
C ILE A 189 17.09 -21.78 7.93
N TYR A 190 17.28 -21.88 9.23
CA TYR A 190 16.25 -22.34 10.16
C TYR A 190 15.57 -21.15 10.82
N VAL A 191 14.26 -21.03 10.61
CA VAL A 191 13.45 -19.92 11.15
C VAL A 191 12.40 -20.48 12.09
N LEU A 192 12.48 -20.14 13.38
CA LEU A 192 11.46 -20.46 14.38
C LEU A 192 10.44 -19.32 14.44
N LEU A 193 9.21 -19.57 13.99
CA LEU A 193 8.13 -18.59 14.03
C LEU A 193 7.17 -18.88 15.19
N LEU A 194 6.98 -17.89 16.06
CA LEU A 194 6.14 -18.02 17.24
C LEU A 194 5.28 -16.75 17.49
N ASN A 195 4.15 -16.95 18.18
CA ASN A 195 3.38 -15.86 18.77
C ASN A 195 3.87 -15.63 20.21
N THR A 196 4.06 -14.36 20.59
CA THR A 196 4.56 -13.98 21.92
C THR A 196 3.67 -14.46 23.08
N GLN A 197 2.36 -14.63 22.86
CA GLN A 197 1.44 -15.16 23.85
C GLN A 197 1.81 -16.60 24.31
N LEU A 198 2.44 -17.41 23.46
CA LEU A 198 2.89 -18.75 23.81
C LEU A 198 3.98 -18.77 24.90
N LEU A 199 4.71 -17.66 25.06
CA LEU A 199 5.76 -17.53 26.09
C LEU A 199 5.19 -17.14 27.44
N THR A 200 4.10 -16.37 27.46
CA THR A 200 3.52 -15.85 28.69
C THR A 200 2.42 -16.73 29.28
N SER A 201 1.67 -17.46 28.44
CA SER A 201 0.51 -18.25 28.84
C SER A 201 0.76 -19.77 28.89
N GLY A 202 1.84 -20.25 28.29
CA GLY A 202 2.09 -21.69 28.12
C GLY A 202 3.41 -22.16 28.74
N LYS A 203 3.37 -23.32 29.40
CA LYS A 203 4.57 -23.98 29.91
C LYS A 203 5.33 -24.80 28.83
N LEU A 204 4.89 -24.73 27.54
CA LEU A 204 5.37 -25.56 26.45
C LEU A 204 6.89 -25.48 26.26
N LEU A 205 7.48 -24.30 26.35
CA LEU A 205 8.91 -24.09 26.11
C LEU A 205 9.76 -24.16 27.38
N THR A 206 9.15 -24.02 28.58
CA THR A 206 9.84 -23.91 29.85
C THR A 206 9.79 -25.20 30.67
N ARG A 207 9.01 -26.20 30.25
CA ARG A 207 8.86 -27.49 30.92
C ARG A 207 10.18 -28.28 30.93
N LYS A 208 10.36 -29.13 31.97
CA LYS A 208 11.53 -30.02 32.13
C LYS A 208 11.19 -31.51 32.03
N ASP A 209 9.90 -31.84 31.87
CA ASP A 209 9.34 -33.17 31.91
C ASP A 209 9.08 -33.80 30.54
N TYR A 210 9.87 -33.43 29.55
CA TYR A 210 9.87 -34.06 28.23
C TYR A 210 10.61 -35.38 28.26
N ASP A 211 10.12 -36.37 27.52
CA ASP A 211 10.73 -37.73 27.44
C ASP A 211 12.01 -37.76 26.59
N GLN A 212 12.32 -36.63 25.92
CA GLN A 212 13.49 -36.52 25.04
C GLN A 212 14.31 -35.29 25.41
N LEU A 213 15.64 -35.44 25.38
CA LEU A 213 16.58 -34.33 25.47
C LEU A 213 16.86 -33.76 24.08
N LEU A 214 17.18 -32.47 24.04
CA LEU A 214 17.78 -31.82 22.88
C LEU A 214 19.27 -31.57 23.18
N GLY A 215 20.16 -32.45 22.69
CA GLY A 215 21.52 -32.49 23.17
C GLY A 215 21.51 -32.76 24.67
N ASP A 216 22.12 -31.87 25.45
CA ASP A 216 22.17 -31.97 26.92
C ASP A 216 21.05 -31.16 27.61
N PHE A 217 20.09 -30.60 26.85
CA PHE A 217 19.08 -29.69 27.37
C PHE A 217 17.75 -30.40 27.67
N TYR A 218 17.27 -30.23 28.91
CA TYR A 218 15.94 -30.67 29.33
C TYR A 218 14.80 -29.70 28.94
N ARG A 219 15.08 -28.39 28.84
CA ARG A 219 14.10 -27.38 28.49
C ARG A 219 14.30 -26.92 27.05
N PRO A 220 13.21 -26.84 26.25
CA PRO A 220 13.29 -26.31 24.90
C PRO A 220 13.95 -24.93 24.80
N VAL A 221 13.64 -24.02 25.76
CA VAL A 221 14.22 -22.66 25.75
C VAL A 221 15.74 -22.66 25.90
N ASP A 222 16.32 -23.58 26.68
CA ASP A 222 17.77 -23.63 26.87
C ASP A 222 18.47 -24.10 25.60
N ALA A 223 17.91 -25.10 24.92
CA ALA A 223 18.40 -25.57 23.62
C ALA A 223 18.32 -24.46 22.56
N ILE A 224 17.22 -23.72 22.50
CA ILE A 224 17.07 -22.58 21.58
C ILE A 224 18.09 -21.48 21.91
N ALA A 225 18.26 -21.13 23.19
CA ALA A 225 19.23 -20.13 23.65
C ALA A 225 20.68 -20.49 23.30
N ASP A 226 21.02 -21.76 23.34
CA ASP A 226 22.35 -22.27 23.00
C ASP A 226 22.68 -22.04 21.53
N THR A 227 21.71 -22.04 20.64
CA THR A 227 21.93 -21.76 19.21
C THR A 227 22.37 -20.31 18.91
N LYS A 228 22.41 -19.40 19.89
CA LYS A 228 22.72 -17.95 19.73
C LYS A 228 21.89 -17.30 18.63
N PRO A 229 20.56 -17.38 18.71
CA PRO A 229 19.70 -16.96 17.62
C PRO A 229 19.71 -15.45 17.40
N VAL A 230 19.37 -15.04 16.18
CA VAL A 230 18.96 -13.65 15.87
C VAL A 230 17.45 -13.58 16.02
N LEU A 231 16.98 -12.67 16.86
CA LEU A 231 15.55 -12.44 17.12
C LEU A 231 15.02 -11.29 16.26
N ILE A 232 13.98 -11.55 15.49
CA ILE A 232 13.23 -10.56 14.72
C ILE A 232 11.89 -10.35 15.43
N ILE A 233 11.56 -9.09 15.75
CA ILE A 233 10.27 -8.69 16.33
C ILE A 233 9.52 -7.87 15.30
N ASP A 234 8.38 -8.37 14.84
CA ASP A 234 7.45 -7.62 14.00
C ASP A 234 6.42 -6.90 14.88
N GLU A 235 6.06 -5.67 14.52
CA GLU A 235 5.16 -4.77 15.24
C GLU A 235 5.61 -4.52 16.71
N PRO A 236 6.78 -3.89 16.93
CA PRO A 236 7.39 -3.69 18.25
C PRO A 236 6.53 -2.87 19.23
N HIS A 237 5.58 -2.06 18.75
CA HIS A 237 4.65 -1.32 19.62
C HIS A 237 3.76 -2.24 20.48
N ARG A 238 3.55 -3.49 20.04
CA ARG A 238 2.84 -4.53 20.79
C ARG A 238 3.73 -5.32 21.73
N VAL A 239 5.04 -5.24 21.53
CA VAL A 239 6.06 -5.97 22.28
C VAL A 239 7.13 -4.99 22.75
N GLY A 240 6.71 -3.99 23.53
CA GLY A 240 7.62 -2.96 24.06
C GLY A 240 8.65 -3.55 25.01
N ARG A 241 9.83 -2.93 25.12
CA ARG A 241 10.94 -3.42 25.97
C ARG A 241 10.57 -3.54 27.46
N ASP A 242 9.61 -2.79 27.94
CA ASP A 242 9.06 -2.85 29.29
C ASP A 242 7.97 -3.92 29.48
N SER A 243 7.50 -4.57 28.40
CA SER A 243 6.48 -5.60 28.45
C SER A 243 6.98 -6.93 29.00
N THR A 244 6.07 -7.72 29.57
CA THR A 244 6.37 -9.10 30.02
C THR A 244 6.73 -10.02 28.86
N SER A 245 6.13 -9.79 27.68
CA SER A 245 6.41 -10.58 26.47
C SER A 245 7.83 -10.33 25.96
N TYR A 246 8.30 -9.08 25.96
CA TYR A 246 9.68 -8.79 25.58
C TYR A 246 10.68 -9.38 26.57
N ALA A 247 10.45 -9.21 27.87
CA ALA A 247 11.30 -9.81 28.90
C ALA A 247 11.41 -11.33 28.73
N ALA A 248 10.28 -12.01 28.50
CA ALA A 248 10.26 -13.45 28.26
C ALA A 248 11.06 -13.86 26.99
N LEU A 249 10.97 -13.10 25.90
CA LEU A 249 11.77 -13.34 24.69
C LEU A 249 13.27 -13.28 24.97
N ILE A 250 13.72 -12.25 25.71
CA ILE A 250 15.13 -12.01 25.96
C ILE A 250 15.70 -13.02 27.00
N GLU A 251 14.97 -13.25 28.08
CA GLU A 251 15.38 -14.15 29.14
C GLU A 251 15.43 -15.62 28.69
N HIS A 252 14.42 -16.06 27.92
CA HIS A 252 14.32 -17.43 27.49
C HIS A 252 15.22 -17.76 26.30
N PHE A 253 15.28 -16.89 25.27
CA PHE A 253 16.04 -17.22 24.08
C PHE A 253 17.45 -16.66 24.07
N ARG A 254 17.77 -15.69 24.95
CA ARG A 254 19.08 -15.02 25.04
C ARG A 254 19.69 -14.71 23.67
N PRO A 255 18.92 -13.99 22.80
CA PRO A 255 19.37 -13.73 21.45
C PRO A 255 20.63 -12.86 21.47
N GLN A 256 21.57 -13.12 20.57
CA GLN A 256 22.74 -12.27 20.44
C GLN A 256 22.48 -10.96 19.72
N LEU A 257 21.40 -10.88 18.93
CA LEU A 257 20.96 -9.70 18.18
C LEU A 257 19.43 -9.68 18.14
N VAL A 258 18.87 -8.52 18.34
CA VAL A 258 17.44 -8.25 18.17
C VAL A 258 17.26 -7.25 17.05
N LEU A 259 16.40 -7.56 16.08
CA LEU A 259 15.98 -6.68 14.99
C LEU A 259 14.51 -6.37 15.17
N ARG A 260 14.13 -5.09 15.33
CA ARG A 260 12.74 -4.69 15.44
C ARG A 260 12.28 -4.01 14.16
N TYR A 261 11.26 -4.54 13.55
CA TYR A 261 10.65 -3.99 12.33
C TYR A 261 9.22 -3.53 12.63
N GLY A 262 8.92 -2.25 12.44
CA GLY A 262 7.59 -1.71 12.70
C GLY A 262 7.34 -0.39 12.01
N ALA A 263 6.08 -0.03 11.81
CA ALA A 263 5.67 1.31 11.45
C ALA A 263 5.63 2.22 12.70
N THR A 264 5.18 1.65 13.80
CA THR A 264 5.05 2.32 15.10
C THR A 264 5.95 1.64 16.13
N PHE A 265 6.57 2.44 16.98
CA PHE A 265 7.41 2.00 18.09
C PHE A 265 6.78 2.40 19.43
N PRO A 266 7.07 1.64 20.51
CA PRO A 266 6.59 2.00 21.85
C PRO A 266 7.07 3.38 22.30
N GLU A 267 6.36 3.95 23.24
CA GLU A 267 6.75 5.21 23.88
C GLU A 267 7.24 4.96 25.31
N LEU A 268 8.30 5.63 25.68
CA LEU A 268 8.81 5.67 27.04
C LEU A 268 8.60 7.06 27.62
N THR A 269 8.20 7.12 28.88
CA THR A 269 8.09 8.39 29.61
C THR A 269 9.46 8.81 30.12
N ALA A 270 9.98 9.91 29.60
CA ALA A 270 11.21 10.54 30.06
C ALA A 270 10.90 11.75 30.95
N GLY A 271 11.83 12.09 31.84
CA GLY A 271 11.70 13.23 32.73
C GLY A 271 11.00 12.95 34.07
N LYS A 272 11.01 13.92 34.99
CA LYS A 272 10.38 13.85 36.33
C LYS A 272 9.43 15.00 36.54
N GLY A 273 8.36 14.75 37.28
CA GLY A 273 7.40 15.81 37.70
C GLY A 273 6.69 16.47 36.50
N LYS A 274 6.70 17.79 36.43
CA LYS A 274 6.06 18.59 35.37
C LYS A 274 6.81 18.53 34.00
N HIS A 275 8.03 17.96 33.96
CA HIS A 275 8.85 17.82 32.74
C HIS A 275 8.77 16.40 32.15
N LYS A 276 7.74 15.65 32.48
CA LYS A 276 7.48 14.37 31.81
C LYS A 276 7.11 14.59 30.36
N HIS A 277 7.84 13.93 29.47
CA HIS A 277 7.53 13.90 28.04
C HIS A 277 7.66 12.47 27.50
N SER A 278 6.96 12.17 26.42
CA SER A 278 7.03 10.88 25.76
C SER A 278 8.15 10.89 24.71
N VAL A 279 8.94 9.82 24.66
CA VAL A 279 9.96 9.60 23.65
C VAL A 279 9.77 8.22 23.02
N LYS A 280 9.99 8.09 21.71
CA LYS A 280 9.94 6.79 21.04
C LYS A 280 11.08 5.90 21.52
N ASP A 281 10.78 4.63 21.75
CA ASP A 281 11.73 3.64 22.28
C ASP A 281 12.67 3.12 21.18
N TYR A 282 13.59 3.96 20.68
CA TYR A 282 14.65 3.52 19.80
C TYR A 282 15.97 3.25 20.56
N GLN A 283 16.63 2.14 20.23
CA GLN A 283 17.99 1.86 20.73
C GLN A 283 19.04 2.27 19.71
N GLU A 284 19.05 1.62 18.55
CA GLU A 284 19.91 1.98 17.41
C GLU A 284 19.05 2.00 16.15
N LEU A 285 18.46 3.16 15.84
CA LEU A 285 17.69 3.37 14.63
C LEU A 285 18.65 3.43 13.43
N ILE A 286 18.47 2.55 12.45
CA ILE A 286 19.32 2.49 11.24
C ILE A 286 18.55 2.80 9.96
N TYR A 287 17.22 2.81 10.01
CA TYR A 287 16.37 3.16 8.88
C TYR A 287 15.03 3.72 9.36
N ASP A 288 14.58 4.79 8.73
CA ASP A 288 13.26 5.39 8.97
C ASP A 288 12.57 5.71 7.65
N LEU A 289 11.49 4.96 7.37
CA LEU A 289 10.53 5.24 6.31
C LEU A 289 9.19 5.54 6.98
N ASN A 290 8.97 6.80 7.26
CA ASN A 290 7.74 7.26 7.90
C ASN A 290 6.56 7.34 6.93
N ALA A 291 5.35 7.65 7.47
CA ALA A 291 4.13 7.74 6.69
C ALA A 291 4.20 8.86 5.64
N ALA A 292 4.71 10.04 6.00
CA ALA A 292 4.81 11.18 5.09
C ALA A 292 5.67 10.83 3.86
N ASP A 293 6.85 10.26 4.08
CA ASP A 293 7.74 9.80 3.01
C ASP A 293 7.07 8.73 2.13
N SER A 294 6.33 7.80 2.74
CA SER A 294 5.66 6.73 2.02
C SER A 294 4.55 7.26 1.10
N PHE A 295 3.78 8.26 1.57
CA PHE A 295 2.79 8.95 0.74
C PHE A 295 3.46 9.79 -0.35
N ASN A 296 4.45 10.60 0.00
CA ASN A 296 5.09 11.55 -0.91
C ASN A 296 5.81 10.83 -2.06
N LYS A 297 6.50 9.73 -1.77
CA LYS A 297 7.19 8.89 -2.76
C LYS A 297 6.27 7.95 -3.54
N GLY A 298 4.96 7.97 -3.27
CA GLY A 298 4.00 7.10 -3.95
C GLY A 298 4.22 5.61 -3.68
N LEU A 299 4.81 5.23 -2.55
CA LEU A 299 5.05 3.83 -2.17
C LEU A 299 3.77 3.13 -1.70
N ILE A 300 2.76 3.90 -1.36
CA ILE A 300 1.41 3.50 -0.96
C ILE A 300 0.38 4.34 -1.71
N LYS A 301 -0.88 3.86 -1.76
CA LYS A 301 -1.98 4.64 -2.35
C LYS A 301 -2.21 5.94 -1.57
N GLY A 302 -2.65 6.98 -2.26
CA GLY A 302 -3.23 8.15 -1.60
C GLY A 302 -4.60 7.84 -0.99
N VAL A 303 -5.16 8.77 -0.24
CA VAL A 303 -6.49 8.66 0.38
C VAL A 303 -7.41 9.74 -0.16
N ALA A 304 -8.53 9.32 -0.75
CA ALA A 304 -9.60 10.22 -1.17
C ALA A 304 -10.79 10.04 -0.23
N LYS A 305 -10.88 10.92 0.77
CA LYS A 305 -11.98 10.92 1.74
C LYS A 305 -13.22 11.56 1.12
N GLU A 306 -14.36 10.94 1.35
CA GLU A 306 -15.66 11.50 0.99
C GLU A 306 -16.71 11.16 2.05
N HIS A 307 -17.70 12.02 2.24
CA HIS A 307 -18.85 11.77 3.10
C HIS A 307 -20.14 12.20 2.40
N LEU A 308 -21.24 11.55 2.76
CA LEU A 308 -22.55 11.94 2.27
C LEU A 308 -22.97 13.22 3.04
N GLU A 309 -23.30 14.27 2.29
CA GLU A 309 -23.83 15.51 2.88
C GLU A 309 -25.30 15.30 3.26
N LEU A 310 -25.70 15.82 4.41
CA LEU A 310 -27.10 15.83 4.79
C LEU A 310 -27.91 16.74 3.84
N PRO A 311 -29.16 16.37 3.48
CA PRO A 311 -30.02 17.20 2.64
C PRO A 311 -30.13 18.62 3.20
N ASN A 312 -29.94 19.64 2.35
CA ASN A 312 -30.03 21.06 2.65
C ASN A 312 -28.90 21.73 3.46
N GLY A 313 -27.71 21.10 3.60
CA GLY A 313 -26.60 21.72 4.33
C GLY A 313 -26.90 21.99 5.82
N LYS A 314 -27.97 21.42 6.34
CA LYS A 314 -28.37 21.57 7.74
C LYS A 314 -27.45 20.74 8.61
N LYS A 315 -26.97 21.34 9.69
CA LYS A 315 -26.42 20.57 10.81
C LYS A 315 -27.51 19.65 11.33
N SER A 316 -27.17 18.42 11.75
CA SER A 316 -28.12 17.53 12.41
C SER A 316 -28.88 18.33 13.49
N GLU A 317 -30.19 18.40 13.35
CA GLU A 317 -31.06 19.17 14.27
C GLU A 317 -31.28 18.40 15.57
N LYS A 318 -30.91 17.10 15.57
CA LYS A 318 -31.12 16.19 16.70
C LYS A 318 -29.79 15.64 17.21
N LYS A 319 -29.59 15.68 18.53
CA LYS A 319 -28.46 14.99 19.18
C LYS A 319 -28.89 14.37 20.50
N VAL A 320 -28.33 13.23 20.82
CA VAL A 320 -28.54 12.52 22.09
C VAL A 320 -27.29 12.71 22.95
N LYS A 321 -27.48 13.18 24.20
CA LYS A 321 -26.40 13.35 25.15
C LYS A 321 -26.48 12.30 26.25
N VAL A 322 -25.37 11.69 26.62
CA VAL A 322 -25.25 10.80 27.77
C VAL A 322 -25.09 11.65 29.01
N LEU A 323 -26.10 11.65 29.90
CA LEU A 323 -26.10 12.48 31.12
C LEU A 323 -25.37 11.79 32.26
N SER A 324 -25.74 10.55 32.57
CA SER A 324 -25.18 9.76 33.68
C SER A 324 -25.42 8.27 33.45
N THR A 325 -24.67 7.44 34.16
CA THR A 325 -24.82 5.97 34.14
C THR A 325 -24.91 5.42 35.55
N VAL A 326 -25.76 4.40 35.72
CA VAL A 326 -25.79 3.51 36.90
C VAL A 326 -25.24 2.18 36.46
N LYS A 327 -24.06 1.80 36.94
CA LYS A 327 -23.33 0.63 36.46
C LYS A 327 -24.19 -0.64 36.52
N GLY A 328 -24.34 -1.28 35.35
CA GLY A 328 -25.07 -2.55 35.20
C GLY A 328 -26.60 -2.44 35.28
N ASP A 329 -27.15 -1.24 35.39
CA ASP A 329 -28.60 -1.02 35.56
C ASP A 329 -29.16 -0.09 34.48
N SER A 330 -28.85 1.21 34.50
CA SER A 330 -29.51 2.20 33.66
C SER A 330 -28.58 3.30 33.18
N VAL A 331 -28.93 3.90 32.05
CA VAL A 331 -28.29 5.10 31.49
C VAL A 331 -29.33 6.20 31.31
N HIS A 332 -28.99 7.40 31.71
CA HIS A 332 -29.81 8.59 31.50
C HIS A 332 -29.32 9.31 30.21
N LEU A 333 -30.18 9.35 29.21
CA LEU A 333 -29.95 9.96 27.90
C LEU A 333 -30.89 11.15 27.71
N LYS A 334 -30.47 12.17 26.95
CA LYS A 334 -31.30 13.33 26.63
C LYS A 334 -31.25 13.61 25.14
N LEU A 335 -32.41 13.58 24.49
CA LEU A 335 -32.55 14.09 23.13
C LEU A 335 -32.62 15.61 23.15
N ILE A 336 -31.76 16.26 22.40
CA ILE A 336 -31.69 17.71 22.24
C ILE A 336 -31.99 18.00 20.76
N THR A 337 -32.98 18.85 20.52
CA THR A 337 -33.34 19.35 19.20
C THR A 337 -33.16 20.86 19.14
N SER A 338 -33.14 21.47 17.93
CA SER A 338 -33.00 22.92 17.76
C SER A 338 -34.09 23.71 18.48
N ASP A 339 -35.28 23.15 18.61
CA ASP A 339 -36.48 23.86 19.06
C ASP A 339 -36.84 23.57 20.52
N HIS A 340 -36.36 22.46 21.10
CA HIS A 340 -36.65 22.11 22.47
C HIS A 340 -35.49 21.42 23.21
N PRO A 341 -35.09 21.83 24.41
CA PRO A 341 -34.28 21.04 25.31
C PRO A 341 -35.10 19.81 25.75
N GLY A 342 -34.94 18.69 25.06
CA GLY A 342 -35.75 17.47 25.22
C GLY A 342 -35.80 16.91 26.62
N LYS A 343 -36.72 16.01 26.89
CA LYS A 343 -36.87 15.28 28.16
C LYS A 343 -35.71 14.25 28.29
N PRO A 344 -35.21 14.00 29.50
CA PRO A 344 -34.30 12.91 29.74
C PRO A 344 -35.04 11.54 29.67
N PHE A 345 -34.38 10.54 29.14
CA PHE A 345 -34.86 9.15 29.07
C PHE A 345 -33.97 8.30 29.95
N THR A 346 -34.58 7.35 30.64
CA THR A 346 -33.83 6.31 31.36
C THR A 346 -34.00 5.02 30.61
N ILE A 347 -32.89 4.41 30.17
CA ILE A 347 -32.86 3.21 29.38
C ILE A 347 -32.04 2.16 30.12
N HIS A 348 -32.53 0.92 30.15
CA HIS A 348 -31.89 -0.21 30.81
C HIS A 348 -31.14 -1.11 29.83
N VAL A 349 -30.27 -1.97 30.33
CA VAL A 349 -29.57 -2.96 29.53
C VAL A 349 -30.57 -3.84 28.77
N GLY A 350 -30.36 -3.98 27.46
CA GLY A 350 -31.22 -4.73 26.53
C GLY A 350 -32.37 -3.91 25.91
N GLU A 351 -32.65 -2.69 26.38
CA GLU A 351 -33.70 -1.84 25.82
C GLU A 351 -33.22 -1.09 24.57
N SER A 352 -34.16 -0.85 23.63
CA SER A 352 -33.91 -0.13 22.38
C SER A 352 -33.90 1.38 22.59
N LEU A 353 -32.94 2.06 21.96
CA LEU A 353 -32.88 3.51 21.86
C LEU A 353 -33.95 4.11 20.92
N GLY A 354 -34.69 3.28 20.17
CA GLY A 354 -35.84 3.69 19.36
C GLY A 354 -36.92 4.44 20.16
N MET A 355 -36.97 4.26 21.49
CA MET A 355 -37.82 5.03 22.40
C MET A 355 -37.41 6.52 22.46
N ILE A 356 -36.17 6.86 22.18
CA ILE A 356 -35.65 8.23 22.17
C ILE A 356 -35.91 8.89 20.82
N ASP A 357 -35.54 8.19 19.74
CA ASP A 357 -35.75 8.63 18.36
C ASP A 357 -35.87 7.40 17.45
N LYS A 358 -36.79 7.48 16.48
CA LYS A 358 -37.04 6.39 15.50
C LYS A 358 -35.80 6.00 14.67
N ASP A 359 -34.89 6.95 14.44
CA ASP A 359 -33.67 6.71 13.69
C ASP A 359 -32.65 5.85 14.47
N LEU A 360 -32.88 5.66 15.78
CA LEU A 360 -32.14 4.76 16.68
C LEU A 360 -32.84 3.39 16.88
N ASP A 361 -33.91 3.13 16.15
CA ASP A 361 -34.59 1.84 16.26
C ASP A 361 -33.65 0.70 15.88
N GLY A 362 -33.69 -0.40 16.67
CA GLY A 362 -32.75 -1.51 16.53
C GLY A 362 -31.40 -1.34 17.23
N VAL A 363 -31.08 -0.16 17.74
CA VAL A 363 -29.90 0.05 18.59
C VAL A 363 -30.30 -0.18 20.06
N THR A 364 -29.70 -1.17 20.73
CA THR A 364 -29.98 -1.48 22.14
C THR A 364 -28.79 -1.20 23.04
N ILE A 365 -29.03 -1.08 24.34
CA ILE A 365 -27.97 -1.00 25.33
C ILE A 365 -27.42 -2.41 25.61
N GLU A 366 -26.15 -2.64 25.30
CA GLU A 366 -25.47 -3.94 25.49
C GLU A 366 -24.87 -4.06 26.92
N ALA A 367 -24.24 -2.99 27.38
CA ALA A 367 -23.69 -2.95 28.73
C ALA A 367 -23.58 -1.50 29.26
N ILE A 368 -23.66 -1.33 30.58
CA ILE A 368 -23.53 -0.04 31.23
C ILE A 368 -22.36 -0.07 32.22
N GLY A 369 -21.32 0.71 31.92
CA GLY A 369 -20.14 0.90 32.75
C GLY A 369 -20.31 2.00 33.79
N LYS A 370 -19.25 2.30 34.53
CA LYS A 370 -19.24 3.38 35.54
C LYS A 370 -19.32 4.77 34.89
N ASN A 371 -18.67 4.97 33.75
CA ASN A 371 -18.51 6.25 33.08
C ASN A 371 -18.97 6.24 31.61
N GLY A 372 -19.73 5.23 31.17
CA GLY A 372 -20.16 5.11 29.79
C GLY A 372 -21.07 3.92 29.55
N VAL A 373 -21.58 3.82 28.34
CA VAL A 373 -22.53 2.81 27.90
C VAL A 373 -22.04 2.18 26.60
N SER A 374 -22.15 0.86 26.50
CA SER A 374 -21.88 0.11 25.25
C SER A 374 -23.20 -0.16 24.55
N LEU A 375 -23.26 0.16 23.26
CA LEU A 375 -24.44 -0.04 22.43
C LEU A 375 -24.29 -1.32 21.60
N SER A 376 -25.39 -1.95 21.21
CA SER A 376 -25.42 -3.18 20.41
C SER A 376 -24.69 -3.06 19.05
N ASN A 377 -24.54 -1.84 18.57
CA ASN A 377 -23.75 -1.54 17.37
C ASN A 377 -22.22 -1.48 17.65
N GLY A 378 -21.76 -1.84 18.86
CA GLY A 378 -20.36 -1.88 19.25
C GLY A 378 -19.75 -0.52 19.57
N GLN A 379 -20.56 0.54 19.69
CA GLN A 379 -20.08 1.85 20.13
C GLN A 379 -20.07 1.95 21.64
N GLU A 380 -19.06 2.58 22.17
CA GLU A 380 -19.03 3.04 23.56
C GLU A 380 -19.28 4.55 23.57
N LYS A 381 -20.20 5.00 24.43
CA LYS A 381 -20.49 6.42 24.66
C LYS A 381 -20.19 6.75 26.10
N LEU A 382 -19.33 7.75 26.27
CA LEU A 382 -18.96 8.22 27.62
C LEU A 382 -19.99 9.22 28.17
N VAL A 383 -20.07 9.33 29.50
CA VAL A 383 -20.87 10.35 30.15
C VAL A 383 -20.37 11.72 29.69
N GLY A 384 -21.32 12.57 29.26
CA GLY A 384 -21.07 13.88 28.64
C GLY A 384 -20.96 13.90 27.14
N GLU A 385 -20.75 12.73 26.49
CA GLU A 385 -20.64 12.61 25.04
C GLU A 385 -22.00 12.78 24.35
N GLU A 386 -21.97 13.35 23.14
CA GLU A 386 -23.14 13.54 22.28
C GLU A 386 -23.00 12.69 21.00
N PHE A 387 -24.12 12.13 20.54
CA PHE A 387 -24.20 11.41 19.28
C PHE A 387 -25.48 11.76 18.52
N PHE A 388 -25.52 11.51 17.21
CA PHE A 388 -26.60 12.00 16.34
C PHE A 388 -27.45 10.82 15.83
N PRO A 389 -28.79 10.81 16.07
CA PRO A 389 -29.69 9.79 15.57
C PRO A 389 -29.64 9.60 14.06
N ASP A 390 -29.53 10.68 13.29
CA ASP A 390 -29.52 10.67 11.83
C ASP A 390 -28.42 9.78 11.22
N GLN A 391 -27.36 9.47 11.98
CA GLN A 391 -26.30 8.55 11.57
C GLN A 391 -26.78 7.11 11.42
N TYR A 392 -27.82 6.76 12.13
CA TYR A 392 -28.38 5.40 12.20
C TYR A 392 -29.57 5.23 11.27
N ALA A 393 -30.06 6.32 10.64
CA ALA A 393 -31.15 6.25 9.70
C ALA A 393 -30.81 5.32 8.53
N ILE A 394 -31.70 4.37 8.23
CA ILE A 394 -31.52 3.42 7.10
C ILE A 394 -31.30 4.19 5.79
N SER A 395 -32.03 5.27 5.57
CA SER A 395 -31.86 6.13 4.36
C SER A 395 -30.49 6.75 4.25
N TYR A 396 -29.81 7.07 5.37
CA TYR A 396 -28.44 7.59 5.35
C TYR A 396 -27.44 6.49 5.02
N GLN A 397 -27.57 5.31 5.64
CA GLN A 397 -26.72 4.14 5.31
C GLN A 397 -26.90 3.71 3.86
N GLU A 398 -28.12 3.74 3.34
CA GLU A 398 -28.44 3.49 1.94
C GLU A 398 -27.69 4.47 1.02
N GLY A 399 -27.75 5.77 1.30
CA GLY A 399 -27.01 6.79 0.55
C GLY A 399 -25.49 6.62 0.61
N MET A 400 -24.94 6.20 1.76
CA MET A 400 -23.52 5.89 1.89
C MET A 400 -23.11 4.68 1.04
N ILE A 401 -23.95 3.64 0.98
CA ILE A 401 -23.73 2.46 0.12
C ILE A 401 -23.76 2.87 -1.35
N GLU A 402 -24.74 3.68 -1.77
CA GLU A 402 -24.82 4.18 -3.15
C GLU A 402 -23.57 4.99 -3.53
N LEU A 403 -23.09 5.87 -2.64
CA LEU A 403 -21.86 6.61 -2.83
C LEU A 403 -20.65 5.68 -2.94
N ALA A 404 -20.56 4.68 -2.08
CA ALA A 404 -19.47 3.70 -2.08
C ALA A 404 -19.48 2.86 -3.37
N LEU A 405 -20.63 2.40 -3.81
CA LEU A 405 -20.79 1.67 -5.08
C LEU A 405 -20.42 2.56 -6.28
N MET A 406 -20.85 3.83 -6.27
CA MET A 406 -20.49 4.77 -7.33
C MET A 406 -18.96 4.91 -7.45
N ARG A 407 -18.26 5.16 -6.35
CA ARG A 407 -16.81 5.30 -6.34
C ARG A 407 -16.07 4.00 -6.64
N HIS A 408 -16.61 2.88 -6.17
CA HIS A 408 -16.08 1.56 -6.48
C HIS A 408 -16.10 1.31 -8.00
N PHE A 409 -17.24 1.47 -8.66
CA PHE A 409 -17.36 1.18 -10.09
C PHE A 409 -16.61 2.19 -10.97
N GLU A 410 -16.48 3.45 -10.56
CA GLU A 410 -15.59 4.41 -11.22
C GLU A 410 -14.15 3.89 -11.21
N THR A 411 -13.68 3.43 -10.05
CA THR A 411 -12.32 2.89 -9.87
C THR A 411 -12.17 1.52 -10.54
N GLU A 412 -13.16 0.63 -10.41
CA GLU A 412 -13.16 -0.70 -11.03
C GLU A 412 -13.07 -0.59 -12.55
N ARG A 413 -13.86 0.30 -13.16
CA ARG A 413 -13.81 0.54 -14.59
C ARG A 413 -12.44 1.03 -15.04
N ALA A 414 -11.87 2.01 -14.31
CA ALA A 414 -10.53 2.53 -14.61
C ALA A 414 -9.46 1.43 -14.49
N ASN A 415 -9.54 0.60 -13.45
CA ASN A 415 -8.61 -0.49 -13.18
C ASN A 415 -8.77 -1.68 -14.14
N PHE A 416 -10.01 -1.96 -14.58
CA PHE A 416 -10.29 -3.05 -15.50
C PHE A 416 -9.94 -2.68 -16.94
N CYS A 417 -10.31 -1.47 -17.36
CA CYS A 417 -10.13 -0.96 -18.72
C CYS A 417 -8.78 -0.27 -18.95
N ARG A 418 -7.88 -0.32 -17.96
CA ARG A 418 -6.54 0.26 -18.10
C ARG A 418 -5.75 -0.41 -19.22
N GLU A 419 -4.79 0.31 -19.77
CA GLU A 419 -3.82 -0.31 -20.65
C GLU A 419 -2.91 -1.27 -19.86
N GLY A 420 -2.69 -2.47 -20.40
CA GLY A 420 -2.01 -3.56 -19.72
C GLY A 420 -2.98 -4.54 -19.05
N LEU A 421 -2.51 -5.26 -18.05
CA LEU A 421 -3.31 -6.26 -17.35
C LEU A 421 -4.32 -5.62 -16.40
N PRO A 422 -5.58 -6.10 -16.37
CA PRO A 422 -6.59 -5.55 -15.50
C PRO A 422 -6.28 -5.77 -14.03
N ILE A 423 -6.71 -4.82 -13.19
CA ILE A 423 -6.60 -4.90 -11.74
C ILE A 423 -8.00 -5.21 -11.18
N LYS A 424 -8.13 -6.31 -10.47
CA LYS A 424 -9.39 -6.63 -9.77
C LYS A 424 -9.55 -5.71 -8.57
N THR A 425 -10.62 -4.95 -8.55
CA THR A 425 -10.90 -3.93 -7.54
C THR A 425 -11.77 -4.50 -6.42
N LEU A 426 -11.37 -4.35 -5.17
CA LEU A 426 -12.10 -4.80 -3.99
C LEU A 426 -12.60 -3.61 -3.16
N ALA A 427 -13.75 -3.82 -2.50
CA ALA A 427 -14.31 -2.89 -1.53
C ALA A 427 -14.50 -3.56 -0.17
N LEU A 428 -14.26 -2.82 0.91
CA LEU A 428 -14.42 -3.24 2.29
C LEU A 428 -15.46 -2.35 2.98
N PHE A 429 -16.49 -2.98 3.55
CA PHE A 429 -17.55 -2.32 4.30
C PHE A 429 -17.45 -2.67 5.78
N PHE A 430 -17.29 -1.67 6.63
CA PHE A 430 -17.36 -1.83 8.07
C PHE A 430 -18.78 -1.55 8.55
N ILE A 431 -19.38 -2.56 9.15
CA ILE A 431 -20.76 -2.51 9.66
C ILE A 431 -20.79 -2.60 11.19
N ASP A 432 -21.86 -2.17 11.78
CA ASP A 432 -22.08 -2.13 13.23
C ASP A 432 -22.78 -3.40 13.75
N SER A 433 -23.69 -4.00 13.00
CA SER A 433 -24.45 -5.18 13.39
C SER A 433 -24.21 -6.36 12.46
N ILE A 434 -23.85 -7.51 13.02
CA ILE A 434 -23.71 -8.77 12.29
C ILE A 434 -25.09 -9.23 11.79
N GLU A 435 -26.11 -9.06 12.62
CA GLU A 435 -27.49 -9.44 12.31
C GLU A 435 -28.04 -8.66 11.11
N SER A 436 -27.66 -7.38 10.94
CA SER A 436 -28.04 -6.59 9.75
C SER A 436 -27.60 -7.23 8.44
N PHE A 437 -26.49 -7.98 8.45
CA PHE A 437 -25.96 -8.69 7.28
C PHE A 437 -26.38 -10.17 7.23
N ARG A 438 -26.26 -10.90 8.36
CA ARG A 438 -26.54 -12.35 8.44
C ARG A 438 -28.03 -12.67 8.63
N GLY A 439 -28.84 -11.75 9.16
CA GLY A 439 -30.19 -12.01 9.65
C GLY A 439 -30.21 -12.67 11.05
N ALA A 440 -31.35 -12.71 11.68
CA ALA A 440 -31.52 -13.23 13.05
C ALA A 440 -31.14 -14.71 13.20
N GLU A 441 -31.32 -15.53 12.14
CA GLU A 441 -31.00 -16.96 12.14
C GLU A 441 -29.65 -17.28 11.46
N GLY A 442 -28.84 -16.28 11.11
CA GLY A 442 -27.57 -16.48 10.43
C GLY A 442 -27.68 -16.95 8.96
N LYS A 443 -28.86 -16.88 8.35
CA LYS A 443 -29.14 -17.38 6.99
C LYS A 443 -28.67 -16.46 5.84
N ASN A 444 -27.87 -15.44 6.11
CA ASN A 444 -27.45 -14.43 5.11
C ASN A 444 -28.63 -13.65 4.48
N ASP A 445 -29.69 -13.44 5.22
CA ASP A 445 -30.92 -12.76 4.79
C ASP A 445 -31.14 -11.40 5.46
N GLY A 446 -30.10 -10.84 6.10
CA GLY A 446 -30.16 -9.57 6.79
C GLY A 446 -30.57 -8.40 5.86
N TRP A 447 -31.23 -7.41 6.43
CA TRP A 447 -31.78 -6.27 5.69
C TRP A 447 -30.71 -5.46 4.95
N LEU A 448 -29.54 -5.28 5.57
CA LEU A 448 -28.41 -4.54 4.96
C LEU A 448 -27.87 -5.26 3.73
N ARG A 449 -27.77 -6.60 3.79
CA ARG A 449 -27.33 -7.41 2.65
C ARG A 449 -28.34 -7.35 1.50
N LYS A 450 -29.64 -7.44 1.79
CA LYS A 450 -30.71 -7.33 0.79
C LYS A 450 -30.69 -5.97 0.10
N MET A 451 -30.64 -4.89 0.88
CA MET A 451 -30.53 -3.53 0.37
C MET A 451 -29.25 -3.33 -0.47
N PHE A 452 -28.11 -3.85 0.01
CA PHE A 452 -26.85 -3.77 -0.73
C PHE A 452 -26.94 -4.47 -2.10
N LEU A 453 -27.51 -5.67 -2.17
CA LEU A 453 -27.65 -6.42 -3.42
C LEU A 453 -28.60 -5.72 -4.41
N GLU A 454 -29.69 -5.13 -3.91
CA GLU A 454 -30.61 -4.30 -4.73
C GLU A 454 -29.89 -3.10 -5.34
N LYS A 455 -29.18 -2.28 -4.51
CA LYS A 455 -28.41 -1.14 -4.99
C LYS A 455 -27.25 -1.53 -5.91
N LEU A 456 -26.66 -2.69 -5.67
CA LEU A 456 -25.63 -3.25 -6.54
C LEU A 456 -26.18 -3.59 -7.92
N ALA A 457 -27.34 -4.24 -7.99
CA ALA A 457 -28.01 -4.56 -9.25
C ALA A 457 -28.34 -3.30 -10.06
N ASP A 458 -28.96 -2.30 -9.42
CA ASP A 458 -29.27 -1.00 -10.04
C ASP A 458 -28.00 -0.31 -10.56
N ARG A 459 -26.93 -0.35 -9.76
CA ARG A 459 -25.65 0.27 -10.16
C ARG A 459 -25.02 -0.43 -11.35
N ILE A 460 -25.00 -1.76 -11.36
CA ILE A 460 -24.45 -2.52 -12.50
C ILE A 460 -25.24 -2.25 -13.77
N GLN A 461 -26.58 -2.14 -13.72
CA GLN A 461 -27.38 -1.76 -14.88
C GLN A 461 -27.00 -0.39 -15.42
N LYS A 462 -26.77 0.60 -14.54
CA LYS A 462 -26.28 1.93 -14.92
C LYS A 462 -24.87 1.87 -15.53
N GLU A 463 -24.00 0.98 -15.06
CA GLU A 463 -22.67 0.77 -15.66
C GLU A 463 -22.73 0.07 -17.01
N LEU A 464 -23.63 -0.89 -17.20
CA LEU A 464 -23.86 -1.58 -18.47
C LEU A 464 -24.43 -0.65 -19.56
N ALA A 465 -25.20 0.39 -19.15
CA ALA A 465 -25.69 1.42 -20.07
C ALA A 465 -24.60 2.33 -20.63
N LYS A 466 -23.40 2.31 -20.03
CA LYS A 466 -22.23 3.07 -20.53
C LYS A 466 -21.52 2.27 -21.61
N GLN A 467 -20.79 2.96 -22.50
CA GLN A 467 -19.91 2.29 -23.46
C GLN A 467 -18.76 1.58 -22.72
N ASN A 468 -18.71 0.26 -22.82
CA ASN A 468 -17.73 -0.59 -22.15
C ASN A 468 -16.95 -1.44 -23.15
N ILE A 469 -15.78 -1.97 -22.74
CA ILE A 469 -15.12 -3.06 -23.48
C ILE A 469 -15.87 -4.38 -23.21
N ALA A 470 -15.89 -5.27 -24.20
CA ALA A 470 -16.67 -6.50 -24.16
C ALA A 470 -16.38 -7.38 -22.92
N GLU A 471 -15.12 -7.44 -22.48
CA GLU A 471 -14.70 -8.25 -21.35
C GLU A 471 -15.21 -7.68 -20.00
N TYR A 472 -15.24 -6.35 -19.86
CA TYR A 472 -15.78 -5.72 -18.66
C TYR A 472 -17.30 -5.88 -18.63
N GLU A 473 -17.95 -5.71 -19.76
CA GLU A 473 -19.41 -5.95 -19.90
C GLU A 473 -19.77 -7.39 -19.53
N ALA A 474 -18.99 -8.38 -20.01
CA ALA A 474 -19.19 -9.79 -19.64
C ALA A 474 -19.00 -10.02 -18.13
N TYR A 475 -18.02 -9.35 -17.50
CA TYR A 475 -17.80 -9.43 -16.07
C TYR A 475 -18.94 -8.82 -15.25
N LEU A 476 -19.51 -7.69 -15.71
CA LEU A 476 -20.69 -7.06 -15.10
C LEU A 476 -21.92 -7.94 -15.23
N LYS A 477 -22.18 -8.54 -16.41
CA LYS A 477 -23.28 -9.49 -16.64
C LYS A 477 -23.15 -10.73 -15.76
N ALA A 478 -21.96 -11.33 -15.69
CA ALA A 478 -21.70 -12.47 -14.81
C ALA A 478 -21.94 -12.13 -13.33
N THR A 479 -21.77 -10.86 -12.93
CA THR A 479 -22.10 -10.40 -11.58
C THR A 479 -23.61 -10.31 -11.37
N LEU A 480 -24.38 -9.80 -12.35
CA LEU A 480 -25.85 -9.77 -12.27
C LEU A 480 -26.44 -11.16 -12.18
N ASP A 481 -25.92 -12.11 -12.95
CA ASP A 481 -26.35 -13.50 -12.95
C ASP A 481 -26.08 -14.20 -11.61
N ASN A 482 -25.16 -13.67 -10.80
CA ASN A 482 -24.76 -14.27 -9.53
C ASN A 482 -24.45 -13.21 -8.46
N LEU A 483 -25.40 -12.31 -8.20
CA LEU A 483 -25.27 -11.18 -7.27
C LEU A 483 -24.85 -11.60 -5.87
N GLU A 484 -25.42 -12.67 -5.33
CA GLU A 484 -25.12 -13.15 -3.99
C GLU A 484 -23.67 -13.56 -3.79
N ALA A 485 -23.02 -14.07 -4.83
CA ALA A 485 -21.62 -14.45 -4.81
C ALA A 485 -20.66 -13.25 -4.90
N SER A 486 -21.17 -12.05 -5.18
CA SER A 486 -20.37 -10.83 -5.28
C SER A 486 -19.94 -10.26 -3.93
N CYS A 487 -20.62 -10.63 -2.84
CA CYS A 487 -20.35 -10.16 -1.49
C CYS A 487 -20.15 -11.31 -0.49
N ALA A 488 -19.29 -11.10 0.50
CA ALA A 488 -19.02 -12.04 1.57
C ALA A 488 -18.77 -11.30 2.89
N GLY A 489 -19.11 -11.95 4.02
CA GLY A 489 -18.92 -11.40 5.36
C GLY A 489 -17.88 -12.17 6.17
N TYR A 490 -17.08 -11.44 6.98
CA TYR A 490 -16.20 -12.02 7.98
C TYR A 490 -16.46 -11.40 9.36
N PHE A 491 -16.94 -12.22 10.29
CA PHE A 491 -17.33 -11.80 11.63
C PHE A 491 -16.77 -12.75 12.68
N SER A 492 -16.48 -12.25 13.88
CA SER A 492 -15.92 -13.06 14.97
C SER A 492 -16.84 -14.18 15.46
N GLN A 493 -18.15 -13.97 15.35
CA GLN A 493 -19.16 -14.96 15.75
C GLN A 493 -19.34 -16.11 14.76
N ASP A 494 -18.84 -15.97 13.51
CA ASP A 494 -18.85 -17.03 12.51
C ASP A 494 -17.94 -18.24 12.87
N ASN A 495 -17.25 -18.15 14.00
CA ASN A 495 -16.33 -19.21 14.48
C ASN A 495 -17.02 -20.29 15.34
N SER A 496 -18.32 -20.19 15.61
CA SER A 496 -19.09 -21.17 16.37
C SER A 496 -20.04 -21.95 15.47
N ASP A 497 -19.78 -23.22 15.28
CA ASP A 497 -20.60 -24.35 14.78
C ASP A 497 -21.68 -24.13 13.71
N THR A 498 -21.56 -23.13 12.84
CA THR A 498 -22.63 -22.77 11.92
C THR A 498 -22.21 -22.84 10.45
N ASP A 499 -23.08 -23.38 9.68
CA ASP A 499 -23.24 -23.45 8.22
C ASP A 499 -21.93 -23.50 7.40
N GLU A 500 -21.75 -24.56 6.61
CA GLU A 500 -20.63 -24.79 5.68
C GLU A 500 -20.39 -23.61 4.73
N LYS A 501 -21.43 -22.83 4.39
CA LYS A 501 -21.33 -21.63 3.55
C LYS A 501 -20.56 -20.52 4.25
N ILE A 502 -20.88 -20.24 5.52
CA ILE A 502 -20.19 -19.22 6.32
C ILE A 502 -18.72 -19.59 6.51
N ALA A 503 -18.45 -20.86 6.85
CA ALA A 503 -17.09 -21.36 6.97
C ALA A 503 -16.29 -21.23 5.66
N SER A 504 -16.94 -21.41 4.50
CA SER A 504 -16.32 -21.24 3.20
C SER A 504 -15.99 -19.76 2.88
N GLU A 505 -16.89 -18.82 3.23
CA GLU A 505 -16.66 -17.37 3.06
C GLU A 505 -15.47 -16.91 3.90
N VAL A 506 -15.42 -17.29 5.17
CA VAL A 506 -14.31 -16.99 6.08
C VAL A 506 -12.97 -17.53 5.54
N LYS A 507 -12.98 -18.77 5.03
CA LYS A 507 -11.81 -19.38 4.43
C LYS A 507 -11.30 -18.60 3.21
N VAL A 508 -12.20 -18.18 2.34
CA VAL A 508 -11.84 -17.41 1.14
C VAL A 508 -11.24 -16.06 1.52
N ILE A 509 -11.83 -15.35 2.48
CA ILE A 509 -11.37 -14.02 2.89
C ILE A 509 -10.01 -14.09 3.57
N LEU A 510 -9.80 -15.05 4.49
CA LEU A 510 -8.58 -15.11 5.29
C LEU A 510 -7.43 -15.85 4.63
N HIS A 511 -7.71 -16.99 4.00
CA HIS A 511 -6.67 -17.92 3.56
C HIS A 511 -6.46 -17.95 2.05
N GLU A 512 -7.46 -17.57 1.27
CA GLU A 512 -7.37 -17.62 -0.19
C GLU A 512 -7.22 -16.21 -0.81
N LYS A 513 -6.35 -15.36 -0.22
CA LYS A 513 -6.07 -13.99 -0.69
C LYS A 513 -5.82 -13.92 -2.21
N LYS A 514 -5.12 -14.91 -2.77
CA LYS A 514 -4.84 -15.00 -4.21
C LYS A 514 -6.12 -15.19 -5.04
N ASN A 515 -7.11 -15.90 -4.52
CA ASN A 515 -8.39 -16.08 -5.20
C ASN A 515 -9.20 -14.77 -5.25
N LEU A 516 -9.11 -13.93 -4.20
CA LEU A 516 -9.74 -12.61 -4.20
C LEU A 516 -9.18 -11.69 -5.28
N LEU A 517 -7.93 -11.89 -5.68
CA LEU A 517 -7.24 -11.10 -6.71
C LEU A 517 -7.49 -11.63 -8.14
N SER A 518 -8.04 -12.83 -8.30
CA SER A 518 -8.28 -13.45 -9.60
C SER A 518 -9.67 -13.13 -10.13
N PHE A 519 -9.79 -12.87 -11.44
CA PHE A 519 -11.07 -12.70 -12.13
C PHE A 519 -11.78 -14.02 -12.42
N THR A 520 -11.08 -15.14 -12.27
CA THR A 520 -11.66 -16.47 -12.43
C THR A 520 -11.46 -17.30 -11.16
N ASP A 521 -12.43 -18.13 -10.84
CA ASP A 521 -12.33 -19.10 -9.76
C ASP A 521 -11.45 -20.30 -10.15
N LYS A 522 -11.25 -21.21 -9.20
CA LYS A 522 -10.47 -22.44 -9.43
C LYS A 522 -11.06 -23.37 -10.52
N LYS A 523 -12.30 -23.16 -10.93
CA LYS A 523 -13.00 -23.93 -11.98
C LYS A 523 -13.04 -23.19 -13.33
N GLY A 524 -12.38 -22.04 -13.44
CA GLY A 524 -12.37 -21.22 -14.67
C GLY A 524 -13.64 -20.37 -14.84
N LYS A 525 -14.57 -20.37 -13.87
CA LYS A 525 -15.75 -19.52 -13.90
C LYS A 525 -15.41 -18.09 -13.45
N PRO A 526 -16.16 -17.05 -13.88
CA PRO A 526 -15.98 -15.69 -13.40
C PRO A 526 -16.05 -15.61 -11.86
N ASN A 527 -15.02 -15.07 -11.25
CA ASN A 527 -14.99 -14.82 -9.81
C ASN A 527 -15.49 -13.41 -9.55
N VAL A 528 -16.76 -13.29 -9.24
CA VAL A 528 -17.45 -12.02 -9.03
C VAL A 528 -17.31 -11.45 -7.62
N LEU A 529 -16.73 -12.21 -6.67
CA LEU A 529 -16.52 -11.76 -5.29
C LEU A 529 -15.57 -10.58 -5.22
N ARG A 530 -16.05 -9.43 -4.73
CA ARG A 530 -15.28 -8.20 -4.55
C ARG A 530 -15.75 -7.25 -3.44
N PHE A 531 -16.93 -7.50 -2.85
CA PHE A 531 -17.46 -6.71 -1.75
C PHE A 531 -17.35 -7.49 -0.44
N LEU A 532 -16.58 -6.98 0.49
CA LEU A 532 -16.28 -7.64 1.75
C LEU A 532 -16.89 -6.86 2.92
N PHE A 533 -17.60 -7.55 3.80
CA PHE A 533 -18.22 -6.97 4.98
C PHE A 533 -17.55 -7.47 6.25
N SER A 534 -17.34 -6.57 7.22
CA SER A 534 -16.74 -6.95 8.50
C SER A 534 -17.19 -6.01 9.61
N LYS A 535 -17.29 -6.52 10.84
CA LYS A 535 -17.53 -5.69 12.03
C LYS A 535 -16.20 -5.13 12.55
N TRP A 536 -15.37 -5.85 13.22
CA TRP A 536 -14.06 -5.39 13.71
C TRP A 536 -12.94 -6.40 13.50
N THR A 537 -13.31 -7.59 13.06
CA THR A 537 -12.45 -8.78 13.05
C THR A 537 -11.29 -8.71 12.05
N LEU A 538 -11.43 -7.91 11.02
CA LEU A 538 -10.31 -7.66 10.08
C LEU A 538 -9.26 -6.65 10.61
N LYS A 539 -9.22 -6.38 11.93
CA LYS A 539 -8.34 -5.32 12.50
C LYS A 539 -6.84 -5.57 12.32
N GLU A 540 -6.37 -6.80 12.42
CA GLU A 540 -4.94 -7.10 12.40
C GLU A 540 -4.62 -8.27 11.48
N GLY A 541 -3.57 -8.14 10.68
CA GLY A 541 -3.02 -9.21 9.85
C GLY A 541 -3.72 -9.51 8.52
N TRP A 542 -4.89 -8.92 8.23
CA TRP A 542 -5.49 -9.01 6.92
C TRP A 542 -5.07 -7.81 6.06
N ASP A 543 -4.49 -8.10 4.92
CA ASP A 543 -3.96 -7.12 4.01
C ASP A 543 -4.17 -7.62 2.57
N ASN A 544 -4.93 -6.89 1.80
CA ASN A 544 -5.10 -7.17 0.38
C ASN A 544 -4.74 -5.92 -0.43
N PRO A 545 -3.80 -6.02 -1.39
CA PRO A 545 -3.31 -4.87 -2.13
C PRO A 545 -4.38 -4.21 -3.01
N ASN A 546 -5.41 -4.96 -3.41
CA ASN A 546 -6.42 -4.49 -4.34
C ASN A 546 -7.67 -3.90 -3.68
N VAL A 547 -7.62 -3.58 -2.40
CA VAL A 547 -8.66 -2.78 -1.75
C VAL A 547 -8.53 -1.32 -2.21
N PHE A 548 -9.57 -0.80 -2.85
CA PHE A 548 -9.63 0.57 -3.36
C PHE A 548 -10.77 1.39 -2.77
N THR A 549 -11.72 0.73 -2.10
CA THR A 549 -12.81 1.40 -1.42
C THR A 549 -12.97 0.83 -0.02
N ILE A 550 -13.01 1.72 0.96
CA ILE A 550 -13.40 1.41 2.34
C ILE A 550 -14.60 2.29 2.66
N CYS A 551 -15.72 1.67 2.99
CA CYS A 551 -16.93 2.35 3.44
C CYS A 551 -17.19 2.03 4.91
N LYS A 552 -17.27 3.06 5.74
CA LYS A 552 -17.47 2.94 7.17
C LYS A 552 -18.91 3.34 7.49
N LEU A 553 -19.81 2.34 7.48
CA LEU A 553 -21.25 2.52 7.75
C LEU A 553 -21.58 2.80 9.22
N ARG A 554 -20.55 3.01 10.03
CA ARG A 554 -20.67 3.27 11.46
C ARG A 554 -19.69 4.35 11.91
N SER A 555 -20.02 5.12 12.91
CA SER A 555 -19.07 5.99 13.59
C SER A 555 -18.21 5.18 14.57
N SER A 556 -16.92 5.43 14.63
CA SER A 556 -16.05 4.86 15.66
C SER A 556 -15.87 5.85 16.80
N GLY A 557 -16.34 5.48 18.00
CA GLY A 557 -16.09 6.25 19.22
C GLY A 557 -14.69 6.03 19.82
N SER A 558 -13.83 5.17 19.24
CA SER A 558 -12.50 4.91 19.78
C SER A 558 -11.44 5.80 19.13
N GLU A 559 -10.49 6.29 19.91
CA GLU A 559 -9.27 6.98 19.47
C GLU A 559 -8.30 6.00 18.76
N ILE A 560 -8.81 5.27 17.75
CA ILE A 560 -7.92 4.47 16.90
C ILE A 560 -7.19 5.43 15.98
N SER A 561 -5.90 5.25 15.82
CA SER A 561 -5.07 5.95 14.86
C SER A 561 -5.74 5.94 13.48
N LYS A 562 -5.93 7.11 12.89
CA LYS A 562 -6.56 7.26 11.57
C LYS A 562 -5.72 6.60 10.49
N LEU A 563 -4.41 6.63 10.66
CA LEU A 563 -3.46 5.94 9.79
C LEU A 563 -3.65 4.41 9.81
N GLN A 564 -3.91 3.82 10.99
CA GLN A 564 -4.20 2.39 11.10
C GLN A 564 -5.55 2.00 10.48
N GLU A 565 -6.54 2.89 10.53
CA GLU A 565 -7.85 2.65 9.89
C GLU A 565 -7.71 2.52 8.37
N VAL A 566 -6.99 3.44 7.71
CA VAL A 566 -6.80 3.42 6.25
C VAL A 566 -5.73 2.44 5.80
N GLY A 567 -4.81 2.05 6.68
CA GLY A 567 -3.62 1.26 6.38
C GLY A 567 -3.87 -0.04 5.60
N ARG A 568 -5.07 -0.60 5.73
CA ARG A 568 -5.49 -1.83 5.03
C ARG A 568 -5.69 -1.66 3.52
N GLY A 569 -6.05 -0.45 3.10
CA GLY A 569 -6.28 -0.11 1.69
C GLY A 569 -5.10 0.60 1.03
N LEU A 570 -4.04 0.93 1.77
CA LEU A 570 -2.95 1.77 1.28
C LEU A 570 -1.95 1.04 0.38
N ARG A 571 -1.87 -0.29 0.43
CA ARG A 571 -0.92 -1.05 -0.40
C ARG A 571 -1.14 -0.77 -1.88
N LEU A 572 -0.04 -0.61 -2.63
CA LEU A 572 -0.11 -0.52 -4.08
C LEU A 572 -0.68 -1.82 -4.67
N PRO A 573 -1.53 -1.71 -5.70
CA PRO A 573 -2.25 -2.85 -6.24
C PRO A 573 -1.36 -3.78 -7.04
N VAL A 574 -1.88 -4.98 -7.27
CA VAL A 574 -1.32 -5.93 -8.21
C VAL A 574 -2.31 -6.19 -9.35
N ASP A 575 -1.79 -6.39 -10.57
CA ASP A 575 -2.58 -6.76 -11.72
C ASP A 575 -3.01 -8.23 -11.69
N SER A 576 -3.75 -8.67 -12.71
CA SER A 576 -4.20 -10.06 -12.83
C SER A 576 -3.08 -11.08 -13.01
N ALA A 577 -1.86 -10.65 -13.33
CA ALA A 577 -0.66 -11.48 -13.40
C ALA A 577 0.18 -11.46 -12.11
N GLY A 578 -0.21 -10.65 -11.11
CA GLY A 578 0.49 -10.55 -9.83
C GLY A 578 1.65 -9.56 -9.82
N ASN A 579 1.82 -8.73 -10.86
CA ASN A 579 2.82 -7.67 -10.85
C ASN A 579 2.33 -6.52 -9.98
N ARG A 580 3.19 -5.98 -9.13
CA ARG A 580 2.93 -4.74 -8.42
C ARG A 580 2.90 -3.58 -9.41
N ILE A 581 1.90 -2.74 -9.30
CA ILE A 581 1.77 -1.55 -10.13
C ILE A 581 2.11 -0.33 -9.29
N SER A 582 3.18 0.36 -9.67
CA SER A 582 3.62 1.60 -9.02
C SER A 582 3.11 2.79 -9.82
N ASP A 583 1.95 3.31 -9.43
CA ASP A 583 1.37 4.51 -10.00
C ASP A 583 0.90 5.43 -8.88
N ALA A 584 1.44 6.64 -8.86
CA ALA A 584 1.10 7.65 -7.86
C ALA A 584 -0.36 8.11 -7.94
N SER A 585 -1.07 7.82 -9.03
CA SER A 585 -2.48 8.17 -9.21
C SER A 585 -3.44 7.29 -8.42
N PHE A 586 -2.99 6.13 -7.92
CA PHE A 586 -3.87 5.25 -7.14
C PHE A 586 -4.28 5.87 -5.82
N MET A 587 -5.59 5.94 -5.64
CA MET A 587 -6.24 6.47 -4.45
C MET A 587 -7.12 5.41 -3.80
N LEU A 588 -7.12 5.39 -2.48
CA LEU A 588 -8.11 4.68 -1.68
C LEU A 588 -9.33 5.58 -1.48
N ASN A 589 -10.49 5.17 -1.97
CA ASN A 589 -11.75 5.83 -1.66
C ASN A 589 -12.13 5.50 -0.20
N TYR A 590 -12.09 6.49 0.67
CA TYR A 590 -12.44 6.34 2.07
C TYR A 590 -13.73 7.09 2.37
N ILE A 591 -14.83 6.34 2.51
CA ILE A 591 -16.17 6.87 2.69
C ILE A 591 -16.56 6.73 4.15
N VAL A 592 -16.86 7.87 4.77
CA VAL A 592 -17.18 7.99 6.19
C VAL A 592 -18.50 8.71 6.38
N ASP A 593 -19.05 8.65 7.58
CA ASP A 593 -20.22 9.45 7.91
C ASP A 593 -19.87 10.94 8.10
N PHE A 594 -20.88 11.79 8.16
CA PHE A 594 -20.71 13.25 8.24
C PHE A 594 -20.05 13.71 9.56
N THR A 595 -20.03 12.90 10.61
CA THR A 595 -19.37 13.24 11.88
C THR A 595 -17.85 13.17 11.77
N GLU A 596 -17.36 12.40 10.82
CA GLU A 596 -15.94 12.31 10.48
C GLU A 596 -15.55 13.21 9.29
N LYS A 597 -16.29 14.32 9.05
CA LYS A 597 -16.01 15.28 7.97
C LYS A 597 -14.55 15.80 7.99
N ASP A 598 -13.95 15.95 9.18
CA ASP A 598 -12.58 16.42 9.37
C ASP A 598 -11.53 15.30 9.35
N PHE A 599 -11.92 14.09 8.94
CA PHE A 599 -11.03 12.92 8.93
C PHE A 599 -9.72 13.17 8.15
N ALA A 600 -9.79 13.78 6.97
CA ALA A 600 -8.59 14.04 6.15
C ALA A 600 -7.61 14.98 6.90
N ASN A 601 -8.12 16.04 7.50
CA ASN A 601 -7.30 16.96 8.28
C ASN A 601 -6.71 16.28 9.53
N LYS A 602 -7.48 15.45 10.22
CA LYS A 602 -6.99 14.67 11.37
C LYS A 602 -5.92 13.67 10.97
N LEU A 603 -6.07 12.99 9.82
CA LEU A 603 -5.07 12.06 9.30
C LEU A 603 -3.77 12.80 8.96
N VAL A 604 -3.86 13.95 8.31
CA VAL A 604 -2.69 14.80 8.00
C VAL A 604 -2.04 15.29 9.29
N ALA A 605 -2.83 15.75 10.28
CA ALA A 605 -2.31 16.20 11.56
C ALA A 605 -1.64 15.05 12.33
N GLU A 606 -2.19 13.83 12.30
CA GLU A 606 -1.58 12.65 12.92
C GLU A 606 -0.24 12.31 12.29
N ILE A 607 -0.16 12.26 10.95
CA ILE A 607 1.08 11.97 10.23
C ILE A 607 2.13 13.05 10.50
N ASN A 608 1.74 14.31 10.48
CA ASN A 608 2.64 15.42 10.76
C ASN A 608 2.98 15.52 12.26
N GLY A 609 2.03 15.22 13.16
CA GLY A 609 2.22 15.23 14.60
C GLY A 609 3.13 14.12 15.12
N GLU A 610 3.18 12.97 14.48
CA GLU A 610 4.21 11.95 14.76
C GLU A 610 5.61 12.51 14.50
N LEU A 611 5.76 13.33 13.45
CA LEU A 611 7.02 14.00 13.12
C LEU A 611 7.35 15.12 14.13
N GLU A 612 6.34 15.86 14.60
CA GLU A 612 6.53 16.93 15.60
C GLU A 612 6.88 16.37 16.99
N SER A 613 6.33 15.23 17.40
CA SER A 613 6.72 14.55 18.64
C SER A 613 8.14 13.98 18.58
N GLU A 614 8.64 13.69 17.39
CA GLU A 614 10.00 13.26 17.12
C GLU A 614 10.98 14.46 16.98
N GLN A 615 10.45 15.68 16.72
CA GLN A 615 11.21 16.92 16.54
C GLN A 615 10.92 17.91 17.68
N THR A 616 11.50 17.69 18.84
CA THR A 616 11.42 18.62 19.98
C THR A 616 12.25 19.91 19.83
N SER A 617 12.80 20.20 18.67
CA SER A 617 13.47 21.46 18.34
C SER A 617 12.81 22.13 17.14
N ALA A 618 12.67 23.47 17.20
CA ALA A 618 12.21 24.26 16.07
C ALA A 618 12.92 23.81 14.79
N PHE A 619 12.13 23.47 13.76
CA PHE A 619 12.67 23.09 12.46
C PHE A 619 13.61 24.19 11.99
N SER A 620 14.86 23.88 11.74
CA SER A 620 15.82 24.80 11.17
C SER A 620 16.07 24.42 9.72
N VAL A 621 15.80 25.35 8.82
CA VAL A 621 16.19 25.21 7.42
C VAL A 621 17.71 25.32 7.37
N SER A 622 18.40 24.30 6.88
CA SER A 622 19.86 24.36 6.74
C SER A 622 20.26 25.35 5.63
N ALA A 623 21.48 25.86 5.69
CA ALA A 623 22.01 26.68 4.58
C ALA A 623 21.98 25.90 3.24
N GLU A 624 22.20 24.58 3.31
CA GLU A 624 22.17 23.69 2.15
C GLU A 624 20.77 23.57 1.58
N ASP A 625 19.74 23.53 2.43
CA ASP A 625 18.34 23.50 1.98
C ASP A 625 17.94 24.79 1.28
N ILE A 626 18.34 25.94 1.85
CA ILE A 626 18.11 27.24 1.20
C ILE A 626 18.84 27.33 -0.14
N MET A 627 20.12 26.89 -0.17
CA MET A 627 20.91 26.87 -1.43
C MET A 627 20.26 25.98 -2.48
N GLU A 628 19.76 24.79 -2.09
CA GLU A 628 19.13 23.86 -3.01
C GLU A 628 17.80 24.41 -3.56
N VAL A 629 16.95 24.96 -2.69
CA VAL A 629 15.69 25.58 -3.11
C VAL A 629 15.94 26.82 -3.96
N ALA A 630 16.90 27.67 -3.60
CA ALA A 630 17.29 28.83 -4.40
C ALA A 630 17.76 28.40 -5.79
N ARG A 631 18.58 27.34 -5.88
CA ARG A 631 19.05 26.77 -7.16
C ARG A 631 17.89 26.23 -7.99
N LYS A 632 16.97 25.47 -7.36
CA LYS A 632 15.74 24.96 -8.01
C LYS A 632 14.87 26.07 -8.60
N ARG A 633 14.88 27.23 -7.96
CA ARG A 633 14.12 28.43 -8.40
C ARG A 633 14.90 29.38 -9.31
N GLY A 634 16.19 29.12 -9.54
CA GLY A 634 17.04 30.00 -10.34
C GLY A 634 17.29 31.36 -9.70
N VAL A 635 17.16 31.47 -8.36
CA VAL A 635 17.35 32.71 -7.60
C VAL A 635 18.70 32.66 -6.88
N GLU A 636 19.38 33.83 -6.78
CA GLU A 636 20.61 33.93 -6.02
C GLU A 636 20.36 33.66 -4.53
N VAL A 637 21.20 32.82 -3.93
CA VAL A 637 21.00 32.26 -2.56
C VAL A 637 20.79 33.35 -1.51
N ASN A 638 21.61 34.41 -1.53
CA ASN A 638 21.51 35.50 -0.56
C ASN A 638 20.22 36.30 -0.74
N LYS A 639 19.80 36.52 -1.97
CA LYS A 639 18.58 37.21 -2.31
C LYS A 639 17.35 36.38 -1.86
N PHE A 640 17.41 35.08 -2.07
CA PHE A 640 16.37 34.15 -1.64
C PHE A 640 16.26 34.08 -0.11
N PHE A 641 17.39 34.04 0.60
CA PHE A 641 17.42 34.07 2.06
C PHE A 641 16.79 35.37 2.62
N ILE A 642 17.16 36.52 2.05
CA ILE A 642 16.57 37.82 2.42
C ILE A 642 15.06 37.84 2.15
N GLU A 643 14.62 37.25 1.05
CA GLU A 643 13.19 37.12 0.75
C GLU A 643 12.46 36.30 1.82
N LEU A 644 12.97 35.10 2.20
CA LEU A 644 12.40 34.28 3.27
C LEU A 644 12.34 35.04 4.62
N MET A 645 13.39 35.81 4.95
CA MET A 645 13.42 36.64 6.14
C MET A 645 12.43 37.80 6.09
N THR A 646 12.33 38.48 4.97
CA THR A 646 11.43 39.62 4.79
C THR A 646 9.97 39.21 4.91
N LYS A 647 9.62 37.98 4.44
CA LYS A 647 8.29 37.38 4.62
C LYS A 647 8.08 36.84 6.05
N GLY A 648 9.12 36.82 6.86
CA GLY A 648 9.06 36.33 8.23
C GLY A 648 8.94 34.80 8.33
N PHE A 649 9.35 34.07 7.29
CA PHE A 649 9.30 32.61 7.28
C PHE A 649 10.51 31.98 7.98
N VAL A 650 11.64 32.69 7.95
CA VAL A 650 12.91 32.24 8.56
C VAL A 650 13.51 33.39 9.36
N ASP A 651 14.09 33.08 10.51
CA ASP A 651 14.81 34.04 11.34
C ASP A 651 16.29 34.18 10.91
N PHE A 652 17.05 35.06 11.61
CA PHE A 652 18.47 35.30 11.33
C PHE A 652 19.33 34.04 11.52
N ASP A 653 18.91 33.11 12.40
CA ASP A 653 19.60 31.85 12.67
C ASP A 653 19.15 30.73 11.68
N LYS A 654 18.43 31.09 10.61
CA LYS A 654 17.83 30.16 9.63
C LYS A 654 16.84 29.18 10.25
N LYS A 655 16.20 29.57 11.37
CA LYS A 655 15.11 28.81 11.97
C LYS A 655 13.79 29.28 11.41
N VAL A 656 12.93 28.31 11.07
CA VAL A 656 11.59 28.60 10.59
C VAL A 656 10.74 29.18 11.73
N VAL A 657 10.01 30.25 11.44
CA VAL A 657 9.04 30.81 12.39
C VAL A 657 7.83 29.86 12.41
N THR A 658 7.62 29.20 13.53
CA THR A 658 6.68 28.06 13.67
C THR A 658 5.25 28.44 13.26
N ASP A 659 4.80 29.64 13.58
CA ASP A 659 3.45 30.12 13.28
C ASP A 659 3.21 30.40 11.78
N LYS A 660 4.28 30.56 11.00
CA LYS A 660 4.21 30.81 9.55
C LYS A 660 4.69 29.63 8.70
N PHE A 661 4.94 28.49 9.32
CA PHE A 661 5.47 27.34 8.63
C PHE A 661 4.55 26.83 7.52
N ASP A 662 3.26 26.77 7.76
CA ASP A 662 2.29 26.34 6.77
C ASP A 662 2.16 27.34 5.63
N GLU A 663 2.24 28.66 5.91
CA GLU A 663 2.29 29.70 4.88
C GLU A 663 3.59 29.59 4.04
N MET A 664 4.71 29.30 4.70
CA MET A 664 5.99 29.04 4.01
C MET A 664 5.89 27.83 3.07
N LEU A 665 5.28 26.74 3.49
CA LEU A 665 5.09 25.56 2.65
C LEU A 665 4.11 25.76 1.51
N MET A 666 3.12 26.65 1.69
CA MET A 666 2.22 27.03 0.58
C MET A 666 2.97 27.79 -0.50
N GLU A 667 3.90 28.66 -0.13
CA GLU A 667 4.66 29.49 -1.05
C GLU A 667 5.94 28.83 -1.58
N TYR A 668 6.57 28.00 -0.73
CA TYR A 668 7.83 27.28 -1.01
C TYR A 668 7.66 25.78 -0.71
N PRO A 669 6.84 25.05 -1.49
CA PRO A 669 6.54 23.63 -1.23
C PRO A 669 7.78 22.72 -1.31
N GLU A 670 8.88 23.19 -1.92
CA GLU A 670 10.16 22.50 -1.99
C GLU A 670 10.78 22.24 -0.59
N PHE A 671 10.41 23.02 0.40
CA PHE A 671 10.80 22.76 1.78
C PHE A 671 9.95 21.65 2.43
N GLY A 672 8.81 21.28 1.86
CA GLY A 672 7.91 20.26 2.40
C GLY A 672 8.52 18.85 2.40
N ASP A 673 9.20 18.48 1.32
CA ASP A 673 9.90 17.19 1.22
C ASP A 673 11.03 17.06 2.25
N LYS A 674 11.62 18.16 2.65
CA LYS A 674 12.71 18.22 3.63
C LYS A 674 12.22 18.36 5.05
N ALA A 675 11.03 18.92 5.22
CA ALA A 675 10.33 18.99 6.50
C ALA A 675 9.66 17.66 6.91
N GLY A 676 9.67 16.67 6.02
CA GLY A 676 9.05 15.36 6.27
C GLY A 676 7.54 15.39 6.36
N ARG A 677 6.86 16.48 6.00
CA ARG A 677 5.40 16.59 6.06
C ARG A 677 4.72 15.89 4.89
N VAL A 678 3.54 15.33 5.14
CA VAL A 678 2.76 14.67 4.08
C VAL A 678 2.25 15.69 3.07
N ASN A 679 2.40 15.33 1.79
CA ASN A 679 1.85 16.11 0.70
C ASN A 679 0.31 15.99 0.71
N MET A 680 -0.38 17.13 0.88
CA MET A 680 -1.85 17.22 0.94
C MET A 680 -2.55 16.63 -0.28
N HIS A 681 -1.83 16.44 -1.39
CA HIS A 681 -2.38 15.84 -2.61
C HIS A 681 -2.51 14.34 -2.54
N ARG A 682 -1.81 13.73 -1.59
CA ARG A 682 -1.94 12.30 -1.31
C ARG A 682 -3.09 12.01 -0.34
N ILE A 683 -3.66 13.05 0.29
CA ILE A 683 -4.81 12.94 1.20
C ILE A 683 -5.83 14.01 0.80
N ILE A 684 -6.83 13.63 0.02
CA ILE A 684 -7.81 14.53 -0.60
C ILE A 684 -9.15 14.45 0.14
N ASN A 685 -9.77 15.60 0.39
CA ASN A 685 -11.17 15.66 0.78
C ASN A 685 -12.04 15.98 -0.46
N ARG A 686 -12.72 14.97 -1.01
CA ARG A 686 -13.55 15.13 -2.21
C ARG A 686 -14.74 16.07 -2.02
N ASN A 687 -15.22 16.26 -0.79
CA ASN A 687 -16.30 17.21 -0.53
C ASN A 687 -15.84 18.66 -0.70
N SER A 688 -14.57 18.97 -0.43
CA SER A 688 -13.99 20.29 -0.74
C SER A 688 -13.60 20.41 -2.21
N ALA A 689 -13.05 19.36 -2.81
CA ALA A 689 -12.63 19.35 -4.21
C ALA A 689 -13.80 19.49 -5.22
N ARG A 690 -15.04 19.20 -4.82
CA ARG A 690 -16.23 19.45 -5.65
C ARG A 690 -16.51 20.93 -5.90
N ARG A 691 -15.88 21.84 -5.16
CA ARG A 691 -16.07 23.29 -5.27
C ARG A 691 -15.04 23.95 -6.15
N ASP A 692 -13.90 23.31 -6.39
CA ASP A 692 -12.79 23.92 -7.11
C ASP A 692 -12.79 23.46 -8.57
N LYS A 693 -13.46 24.23 -9.40
CA LYS A 693 -13.41 24.14 -10.85
C LYS A 693 -12.54 25.28 -11.37
N ILE A 694 -11.75 24.96 -12.37
CA ILE A 694 -10.87 25.89 -13.07
C ILE A 694 -11.50 26.18 -14.42
N HIS A 695 -11.63 27.47 -14.79
CA HIS A 695 -12.11 27.85 -16.10
C HIS A 695 -11.04 27.71 -17.18
N ILE A 696 -11.45 27.17 -18.30
CA ILE A 696 -10.63 27.09 -19.51
C ILE A 696 -10.80 28.37 -20.30
N ARG A 697 -9.70 29.07 -20.56
CA ARG A 697 -9.72 30.27 -21.40
C ARG A 697 -9.93 29.87 -22.87
N LYS A 698 -11.17 29.87 -23.33
CA LYS A 698 -11.58 29.37 -24.65
C LYS A 698 -10.77 29.99 -25.79
N ALA A 699 -10.50 31.30 -25.75
CA ALA A 699 -9.67 31.96 -26.76
C ALA A 699 -8.25 31.38 -26.82
N ARG A 700 -7.67 31.00 -25.68
CA ARG A 700 -6.35 30.35 -25.61
C ARG A 700 -6.38 28.89 -26.04
N PHE A 701 -7.48 28.19 -25.76
CA PHE A 701 -7.67 26.85 -26.26
C PHE A 701 -7.68 26.78 -27.80
N GLU A 702 -8.24 27.77 -28.46
CA GLU A 702 -8.25 27.80 -29.94
C GLU A 702 -6.84 27.76 -30.52
N GLU A 703 -5.88 28.45 -29.90
CA GLU A 703 -4.46 28.44 -30.29
C GLU A 703 -3.78 27.07 -30.01
N LEU A 704 -4.30 26.28 -29.06
CA LEU A 704 -3.83 24.90 -28.71
C LEU A 704 -4.66 23.80 -29.40
N ARG A 705 -5.78 24.11 -30.02
CA ARG A 705 -6.79 23.15 -30.52
C ARG A 705 -6.19 22.07 -31.40
N GLU A 706 -5.36 22.45 -32.36
CA GLU A 706 -4.78 21.48 -33.30
C GLU A 706 -3.75 20.57 -32.58
N LEU A 707 -2.90 21.13 -31.73
CA LEU A 707 -1.97 20.34 -30.91
C LEU A 707 -2.74 19.35 -30.02
N TRP A 708 -3.77 19.84 -29.32
CA TRP A 708 -4.61 18.99 -28.46
C TRP A 708 -5.29 17.86 -29.24
N LYS A 709 -5.82 18.16 -30.42
CA LYS A 709 -6.45 17.15 -31.28
C LYS A 709 -5.47 16.09 -31.74
N GLN A 710 -4.23 16.45 -32.05
CA GLN A 710 -3.20 15.51 -32.46
C GLN A 710 -2.71 14.65 -31.28
N LEU A 711 -2.50 15.25 -30.10
CA LEU A 711 -2.09 14.55 -28.89
C LEU A 711 -3.12 13.50 -28.42
N ASN A 712 -4.41 13.72 -28.70
CA ASN A 712 -5.49 12.81 -28.36
C ASN A 712 -5.79 11.76 -29.44
N ARG A 713 -5.04 11.71 -30.53
CA ARG A 713 -5.14 10.63 -31.50
C ARG A 713 -4.60 9.34 -30.89
N LYS A 714 -5.25 8.24 -31.21
CA LYS A 714 -4.79 6.95 -30.74
C LYS A 714 -3.63 6.44 -31.59
N TYR A 715 -2.55 6.10 -30.92
CA TYR A 715 -1.42 5.40 -31.51
C TYR A 715 -1.32 3.99 -30.96
N VAL A 716 -0.84 3.07 -31.79
CA VAL A 716 -0.55 1.69 -31.40
C VAL A 716 0.96 1.52 -31.45
N LEU A 717 1.50 1.01 -30.35
CA LEU A 717 2.88 0.60 -30.27
C LEU A 717 3.05 -0.69 -31.07
N TYR A 718 4.06 -0.73 -31.92
CA TYR A 718 4.50 -1.93 -32.63
C TYR A 718 6.01 -1.98 -32.69
N PHE A 719 6.51 -3.15 -32.99
CA PHE A 719 7.95 -3.33 -33.18
C PHE A 719 8.29 -3.40 -34.66
N ASP A 720 9.46 -2.87 -35.05
CA ASP A 720 9.95 -2.94 -36.42
C ASP A 720 10.08 -4.41 -36.91
N GLN A 721 9.83 -4.69 -38.21
CA GLN A 721 9.88 -6.04 -38.76
C GLN A 721 11.22 -6.76 -38.55
N LYS A 722 12.32 -6.01 -38.39
CA LYS A 722 13.65 -6.56 -38.06
C LYS A 722 13.72 -7.21 -36.69
N ILE A 723 12.77 -6.90 -35.81
CA ILE A 723 12.69 -7.42 -34.46
C ILE A 723 12.05 -8.79 -34.41
N ASP A 724 11.15 -9.11 -35.32
CA ASP A 724 10.50 -10.41 -35.32
C ASP A 724 11.54 -11.53 -35.36
N SER A 725 12.60 -11.39 -36.16
CA SER A 725 13.72 -12.34 -36.21
C SER A 725 14.51 -12.39 -34.88
N ARG A 726 14.72 -11.24 -34.23
CA ARG A 726 15.41 -11.17 -32.94
C ARG A 726 14.55 -11.74 -31.81
N ILE A 727 13.27 -11.44 -31.82
CA ILE A 727 12.30 -12.03 -30.87
C ILE A 727 12.26 -13.56 -31.07
N GLU A 728 12.22 -14.04 -32.33
CA GLU A 728 12.25 -15.48 -32.64
C GLU A 728 13.54 -16.17 -32.17
N GLU A 729 14.65 -15.45 -32.15
CA GLU A 729 15.96 -15.97 -31.72
C GLU A 729 16.13 -15.97 -30.20
N GLU A 730 15.85 -14.84 -29.53
CA GLU A 730 16.11 -14.62 -28.10
C GLU A 730 14.98 -15.12 -27.20
N LEU A 731 13.71 -15.03 -27.62
CA LEU A 731 12.54 -15.39 -26.82
C LEU A 731 12.57 -16.82 -26.27
N PRO A 732 13.02 -17.84 -27.03
CA PRO A 732 13.12 -19.21 -26.51
C PRO A 732 14.05 -19.32 -25.29
N ALA A 733 15.18 -18.61 -25.29
CA ALA A 733 16.09 -18.57 -24.15
C ALA A 733 15.43 -17.92 -22.91
N VAL A 734 14.73 -16.79 -23.11
CA VAL A 734 13.98 -16.11 -22.06
C VAL A 734 12.92 -17.00 -21.42
N LEU A 735 12.18 -17.74 -22.25
CA LEU A 735 11.15 -18.67 -21.79
C LEU A 735 11.73 -19.87 -21.06
N LYS A 736 12.91 -20.33 -21.45
CA LYS A 736 13.60 -21.46 -20.83
C LYS A 736 14.26 -21.10 -19.50
N GLU A 737 14.97 -19.97 -19.44
CA GLU A 737 15.66 -19.49 -18.21
C GLU A 737 14.71 -19.20 -17.07
N LYS A 738 13.54 -18.70 -17.36
CA LYS A 738 12.55 -18.29 -16.35
C LYS A 738 11.62 -19.43 -15.91
N TRP A 739 11.81 -20.64 -16.36
CA TRP A 739 10.92 -21.78 -16.06
C TRP A 739 9.44 -21.40 -16.20
N VAL A 740 9.12 -20.89 -17.36
CA VAL A 740 7.80 -20.33 -17.66
C VAL A 740 6.71 -21.39 -17.57
N PHE A 741 6.99 -22.57 -18.14
CA PHE A 741 6.01 -23.64 -18.20
C PHE A 741 6.10 -24.56 -16.97
N SER A 742 5.02 -24.66 -16.24
CA SER A 742 4.92 -25.52 -15.07
C SER A 742 3.47 -25.95 -14.84
N PHE A 743 3.31 -27.10 -14.18
CA PHE A 743 2.00 -27.54 -13.72
C PHE A 743 1.43 -26.54 -12.72
N GLN A 744 0.11 -26.39 -12.74
CA GLN A 744 -0.58 -25.67 -11.70
C GLN A 744 -0.66 -26.60 -10.50
N THR A 745 0.17 -26.37 -9.50
CA THR A 745 0.14 -27.11 -8.24
C THR A 745 -0.75 -26.40 -7.22
N MET A 746 -1.56 -27.16 -6.52
CA MET A 746 -2.31 -26.72 -5.35
C MET A 746 -1.77 -27.47 -4.13
N GLU A 747 -1.19 -26.76 -3.18
CA GLU A 747 -0.95 -27.32 -1.87
C GLU A 747 -2.30 -27.50 -1.16
N SER A 748 -2.72 -28.75 -1.02
CA SER A 748 -3.84 -29.10 -0.16
C SER A 748 -3.29 -29.38 1.24
N SER A 749 -3.34 -28.38 2.11
CA SER A 749 -3.19 -28.62 3.54
C SER A 749 -4.57 -28.92 4.13
N ARG A 750 -4.84 -30.15 4.46
CA ARG A 750 -6.01 -30.52 5.25
C ARG A 750 -5.71 -30.13 6.71
N ARG A 751 -6.07 -28.90 7.09
CA ARG A 751 -6.05 -28.44 8.46
C ARG A 751 -7.41 -28.72 9.09
N ILE A 752 -7.41 -29.51 10.13
CA ILE A 752 -8.59 -29.68 10.96
C ILE A 752 -8.60 -28.51 11.94
N LEU A 753 -9.47 -27.55 11.72
CA LEU A 753 -9.75 -26.51 12.71
C LEU A 753 -10.54 -27.15 13.86
N LYS A 754 -9.94 -27.26 15.03
CA LYS A 754 -10.64 -27.60 16.28
C LYS A 754 -10.70 -26.36 17.13
N PHE A 755 -11.91 -26.04 17.59
CA PHE A 755 -12.15 -24.91 18.47
C PHE A 755 -12.21 -25.41 19.92
N ASP A 756 -11.60 -24.66 20.82
CA ASP A 756 -11.73 -24.86 22.27
C ASP A 756 -11.93 -23.46 22.89
N GLY A 757 -13.20 -23.15 23.21
CA GLY A 757 -13.60 -21.82 23.62
C GLY A 757 -13.44 -20.78 22.49
N GLU A 758 -12.97 -19.59 22.81
CA GLU A 758 -12.83 -18.46 21.86
C GLU A 758 -11.59 -18.54 20.92
N VAL A 759 -10.82 -19.62 20.94
CA VAL A 759 -9.55 -19.74 20.20
C VAL A 759 -9.62 -20.82 19.13
N ALA A 760 -9.50 -20.44 17.87
CA ALA A 760 -9.35 -21.35 16.74
C ALA A 760 -7.92 -21.91 16.68
N MET A 761 -7.76 -23.22 16.84
CA MET A 761 -6.47 -23.90 16.70
C MET A 761 -6.46 -24.73 15.42
N ALA A 762 -5.46 -24.49 14.56
CA ALA A 762 -5.22 -25.34 13.39
C ALA A 762 -4.23 -26.45 13.76
N SER A 763 -4.64 -27.73 13.69
CA SER A 763 -3.71 -28.84 13.77
C SER A 763 -3.12 -29.15 12.40
N GLU A 764 -1.82 -29.47 12.36
CA GLU A 764 -1.15 -29.93 11.15
C GLU A 764 -1.85 -31.21 10.64
N GLY A 765 -2.38 -31.11 9.42
CA GLY A 765 -2.80 -32.26 8.64
C GLY A 765 -1.77 -32.53 7.54
N THR A 766 -1.85 -33.66 6.92
CA THR A 766 -1.00 -34.08 5.82
C THR A 766 -0.97 -33.03 4.71
N HIS A 767 0.23 -32.54 4.38
CA HIS A 767 0.48 -31.74 3.20
C HIS A 767 0.50 -32.67 1.99
N ALA A 768 -0.45 -32.51 1.10
CA ALA A 768 -0.41 -33.12 -0.22
C ALA A 768 -0.28 -31.98 -1.25
N GLU A 769 0.76 -31.98 -2.02
CA GLU A 769 0.87 -31.19 -3.22
C GLU A 769 0.06 -31.89 -4.30
N LEU A 770 -1.08 -31.31 -4.66
CA LEU A 770 -1.95 -31.80 -5.71
C LEU A 770 -1.63 -31.03 -6.99
N THR A 771 -1.14 -31.72 -7.99
CA THR A 771 -1.03 -31.18 -9.35
C THR A 771 -2.44 -31.14 -9.94
N LEU A 772 -2.86 -29.96 -10.37
CA LEU A 772 -4.17 -29.77 -11.00
C LEU A 772 -4.09 -30.06 -12.48
N HIS A 773 -4.38 -31.27 -12.88
CA HIS A 773 -4.37 -31.70 -14.28
C HIS A 773 -5.52 -31.13 -15.13
N ASN A 774 -6.62 -30.69 -14.51
CA ASN A 774 -7.85 -30.29 -15.21
C ASN A 774 -8.02 -28.78 -15.40
N ARG A 775 -6.96 -27.97 -15.20
CA ARG A 775 -7.01 -26.52 -15.29
C ARG A 775 -5.97 -25.99 -16.27
N HIS A 776 -6.24 -26.21 -17.52
CA HIS A 776 -5.40 -25.67 -18.58
C HIS A 776 -6.28 -25.03 -19.66
N TYR A 777 -5.71 -24.09 -20.35
CA TYR A 777 -6.27 -23.56 -21.58
C TYR A 777 -5.98 -24.53 -22.72
N GLY A 778 -6.88 -24.58 -23.71
CA GLY A 778 -6.43 -25.12 -24.99
C GLY A 778 -5.26 -24.29 -25.52
N TYR A 779 -4.29 -24.94 -26.13
CA TYR A 779 -3.06 -24.27 -26.60
C TYR A 779 -3.31 -22.99 -27.42
N GLY A 780 -4.30 -23.01 -28.32
CA GLY A 780 -4.67 -21.83 -29.11
C GLY A 780 -5.21 -20.67 -28.26
N GLU A 781 -5.96 -20.96 -27.19
CA GLU A 781 -6.45 -19.94 -26.24
C GLU A 781 -5.30 -19.38 -25.40
N PHE A 782 -4.38 -20.24 -24.96
CA PHE A 782 -3.17 -19.80 -24.25
C PHE A 782 -2.35 -18.85 -25.12
N LEU A 783 -2.10 -19.19 -26.37
CA LEU A 783 -1.38 -18.34 -27.31
C LEU A 783 -2.07 -17.00 -27.56
N LYS A 784 -3.40 -16.99 -27.74
CA LYS A 784 -4.17 -15.75 -27.91
C LYS A 784 -4.06 -14.84 -26.70
N ARG A 785 -4.15 -15.40 -25.49
CA ARG A 785 -3.99 -14.64 -24.24
C ARG A 785 -2.56 -14.12 -24.09
N ALA A 786 -1.57 -14.97 -24.30
CA ALA A 786 -0.17 -14.58 -24.28
C ALA A 786 0.14 -13.46 -25.28
N SER A 787 -0.35 -13.60 -26.51
CA SER A 787 -0.20 -12.57 -27.55
C SER A 787 -0.85 -11.24 -27.16
N ARG A 788 -2.05 -11.29 -26.60
CA ARG A 788 -2.78 -10.10 -26.14
C ARG A 788 -2.04 -9.36 -25.02
N TYR A 789 -1.49 -10.10 -24.06
CA TYR A 789 -0.80 -9.50 -22.92
C TYR A 789 0.63 -9.07 -23.22
N THR A 790 1.31 -9.78 -24.11
CA THR A 790 2.69 -9.47 -24.48
C THR A 790 2.82 -8.58 -25.71
N ASN A 791 1.74 -8.34 -26.47
CA ASN A 791 1.79 -7.70 -27.79
C ASN A 791 2.79 -8.35 -28.76
N ILE A 792 3.10 -9.64 -28.58
CA ILE A 792 3.89 -10.43 -29.51
C ILE A 792 2.95 -11.25 -30.40
N PRO A 793 3.16 -11.28 -31.73
CA PRO A 793 2.32 -12.07 -32.63
C PRO A 793 2.25 -13.54 -32.24
N VAL A 794 1.05 -14.12 -32.34
CA VAL A 794 0.76 -15.52 -31.98
C VAL A 794 1.77 -16.49 -32.68
N LEU A 795 2.14 -16.21 -33.93
CA LEU A 795 3.06 -17.05 -34.69
C LEU A 795 4.46 -17.07 -34.06
N ILE A 796 4.96 -15.93 -33.57
CA ILE A 796 6.28 -15.82 -32.96
C ILE A 796 6.30 -16.56 -31.62
N LEU A 797 5.25 -16.35 -30.80
CA LEU A 797 5.09 -17.07 -29.54
C LEU A 797 5.01 -18.59 -29.77
N HIS A 798 4.26 -19.02 -30.78
CA HIS A 798 4.19 -20.43 -31.15
C HIS A 798 5.56 -21.01 -31.51
N LYS A 799 6.31 -20.36 -32.39
CA LYS A 799 7.67 -20.76 -32.75
C LYS A 799 8.60 -20.84 -31.55
N ALA A 800 8.55 -19.86 -30.67
CA ALA A 800 9.37 -19.83 -29.46
C ALA A 800 9.06 -21.01 -28.52
N ILE A 801 7.78 -21.27 -28.27
CA ILE A 801 7.35 -22.40 -27.44
C ILE A 801 7.75 -23.74 -28.05
N CYS A 802 7.58 -23.90 -29.36
CA CYS A 802 8.03 -25.11 -30.08
C CYS A 802 9.54 -25.31 -29.97
N LYS A 803 10.35 -24.23 -30.08
CA LYS A 803 11.80 -24.31 -29.87
C LYS A 803 12.17 -24.76 -28.47
N VAL A 804 11.50 -24.23 -27.43
CA VAL A 804 11.71 -24.62 -26.04
C VAL A 804 11.36 -26.09 -25.83
N ALA A 805 10.25 -26.56 -26.37
CA ALA A 805 9.86 -27.97 -26.32
C ALA A 805 10.89 -28.88 -26.99
N ASN A 806 11.38 -28.51 -28.18
CA ASN A 806 12.39 -29.27 -28.91
C ASN A 806 13.78 -29.27 -28.25
N GLN A 807 14.06 -28.33 -27.36
CA GLN A 807 15.31 -28.25 -26.60
C GLN A 807 15.30 -29.08 -25.30
N GLY A 808 14.39 -30.02 -25.19
CA GLY A 808 14.33 -30.97 -24.06
C GLY A 808 13.46 -30.50 -22.87
N CYS A 809 12.73 -29.42 -23.03
CA CYS A 809 11.69 -29.04 -22.04
C CYS A 809 10.41 -29.81 -22.41
N SER A 810 10.01 -30.75 -21.56
CA SER A 810 8.74 -31.45 -21.73
C SER A 810 7.58 -30.52 -21.43
N ILE A 811 7.00 -29.87 -22.42
CA ILE A 811 5.82 -29.02 -22.30
C ILE A 811 4.60 -29.88 -22.62
N THR A 812 3.69 -30.05 -21.69
CA THR A 812 2.42 -30.76 -21.86
C THR A 812 1.24 -29.78 -21.89
N ASP A 813 0.10 -30.22 -22.40
CA ASP A 813 -1.11 -29.40 -22.49
C ASP A 813 -1.54 -28.85 -21.13
N GLU A 814 -1.30 -29.56 -20.05
CA GLU A 814 -1.61 -29.15 -18.67
C GLU A 814 -0.78 -27.97 -18.17
N MET A 815 0.35 -27.69 -18.81
CA MET A 815 1.21 -26.53 -18.50
C MET A 815 0.71 -25.23 -19.14
N PHE A 816 -0.26 -25.27 -20.05
CA PHE A 816 -0.90 -24.08 -20.60
C PHE A 816 -1.97 -23.54 -19.63
N ASN A 817 -1.56 -23.06 -18.49
CA ASN A 817 -2.41 -22.61 -17.41
C ASN A 817 -2.15 -21.14 -17.03
N ASP A 818 -2.96 -20.57 -16.13
CA ASP A 818 -2.80 -19.19 -15.68
C ASP A 818 -1.43 -18.88 -15.07
N HIS A 819 -0.83 -19.86 -14.41
CA HIS A 819 0.48 -19.75 -13.81
C HIS A 819 1.59 -19.57 -14.86
N SER A 820 1.58 -20.45 -15.87
CA SER A 820 2.52 -20.34 -16.98
C SER A 820 2.30 -19.08 -17.81
N LEU A 821 1.04 -18.67 -17.99
CA LEU A 821 0.71 -17.42 -18.69
C LEU A 821 1.28 -16.20 -17.95
N THR A 822 1.10 -16.13 -16.64
CA THR A 822 1.62 -15.06 -15.81
C THR A 822 3.14 -14.96 -15.87
N ARG A 823 3.82 -16.11 -15.80
CA ARG A 823 5.28 -16.17 -15.90
C ARG A 823 5.80 -15.76 -17.27
N LEU A 824 5.10 -16.21 -18.32
CA LEU A 824 5.45 -15.86 -19.70
C LEU A 824 5.37 -14.35 -19.89
N VAL A 825 4.26 -13.74 -19.48
CA VAL A 825 4.08 -12.28 -19.58
C VAL A 825 5.19 -11.53 -18.85
N GLY A 826 5.47 -11.88 -17.59
CA GLY A 826 6.51 -11.20 -16.83
C GLY A 826 7.93 -11.40 -17.37
N ALA A 827 8.26 -12.60 -17.84
CA ALA A 827 9.57 -12.86 -18.45
C ALA A 827 9.75 -12.05 -19.74
N VAL A 828 8.68 -11.96 -20.55
CA VAL A 828 8.68 -11.17 -21.78
C VAL A 828 8.76 -9.68 -21.50
N ASP A 829 8.02 -9.17 -20.54
CA ASP A 829 8.05 -7.74 -20.21
C ASP A 829 9.42 -7.31 -19.65
N ASP A 830 10.01 -8.10 -18.77
CA ASP A 830 11.38 -7.88 -18.27
C ASP A 830 12.42 -7.86 -19.42
N TRP A 831 12.25 -8.77 -20.38
CA TRP A 831 13.15 -8.86 -21.54
C TRP A 831 12.95 -7.68 -22.48
N LYS A 832 11.69 -7.30 -22.78
CA LYS A 832 11.36 -6.14 -23.62
C LYS A 832 11.97 -4.85 -23.08
N CYS A 833 11.80 -4.57 -21.79
CA CYS A 833 12.36 -3.37 -21.16
C CYS A 833 13.88 -3.30 -21.28
N ARG A 834 14.57 -4.43 -21.32
CA ARG A 834 16.04 -4.46 -21.43
C ARG A 834 16.56 -4.45 -22.86
N GLN A 835 15.83 -5.04 -23.79
CA GLN A 835 16.38 -5.37 -25.11
C GLN A 835 15.64 -4.69 -26.28
N LEU A 836 14.38 -4.26 -26.09
CA LEU A 836 13.56 -3.80 -27.22
C LEU A 836 13.25 -2.30 -27.23
N LEU A 837 13.72 -1.53 -26.28
CA LEU A 837 13.46 -0.09 -26.20
C LEU A 837 13.86 0.65 -27.50
N GLY A 838 15.00 0.32 -28.08
CA GLY A 838 15.48 0.93 -29.34
C GLY A 838 14.68 0.55 -30.61
N PHE A 839 13.77 -0.38 -30.49
CA PHE A 839 12.99 -0.91 -31.63
C PHE A 839 11.49 -0.58 -31.55
N VAL A 840 11.08 0.16 -30.53
CA VAL A 840 9.70 0.63 -30.39
C VAL A 840 9.38 1.61 -31.50
N ARG A 841 8.22 1.42 -32.14
CA ARG A 841 7.66 2.31 -33.16
C ARG A 841 6.19 2.51 -32.90
N TYR A 842 5.67 3.64 -33.33
CA TYR A 842 4.28 3.99 -33.16
C TYR A 842 3.60 4.21 -34.51
N LYS A 843 2.35 3.78 -34.60
CA LYS A 843 1.52 4.00 -35.78
C LYS A 843 0.17 4.56 -35.35
N GLN A 844 -0.27 5.59 -36.05
CA GLN A 844 -1.58 6.17 -35.81
C GLN A 844 -2.68 5.17 -36.20
N ALA A 845 -3.66 5.00 -35.30
CA ALA A 845 -4.84 4.18 -35.52
C ALA A 845 -6.05 5.07 -35.90
N ASN A 846 -6.85 4.60 -36.87
CA ASN A 846 -8.09 5.30 -37.25
C ASN A 846 -9.18 4.98 -36.23
N TYR A 847 -9.47 5.98 -35.36
CA TYR A 847 -10.56 5.91 -34.39
C TYR A 847 -11.38 7.21 -34.41
N ALA A 848 -12.67 7.09 -34.11
CA ALA A 848 -13.56 8.24 -33.97
C ALA A 848 -13.14 9.13 -32.80
N ALA A 849 -13.34 10.43 -32.91
CA ALA A 849 -13.10 11.39 -31.84
C ALA A 849 -13.87 10.99 -30.56
N LYS A 850 -13.20 11.02 -29.43
CA LYS A 850 -13.76 10.74 -28.10
C LYS A 850 -13.82 12.03 -27.29
N GLU A 851 -14.73 12.07 -26.35
CA GLU A 851 -14.73 13.09 -25.31
C GLU A 851 -13.40 13.06 -24.52
N THR A 852 -12.80 14.23 -24.34
CA THR A 852 -11.55 14.39 -23.55
C THR A 852 -11.82 15.17 -22.27
N LYS A 853 -10.79 15.42 -21.46
CA LYS A 853 -10.92 16.28 -20.27
C LYS A 853 -11.20 17.74 -20.65
N LEU A 854 -10.72 18.21 -21.81
CA LEU A 854 -10.88 19.58 -22.28
C LEU A 854 -11.96 19.78 -23.36
N THR A 855 -12.35 18.72 -24.07
CA THR A 855 -13.30 18.82 -25.18
C THR A 855 -14.45 17.84 -25.06
N HIS A 856 -15.61 18.24 -25.56
CA HIS A 856 -16.76 17.37 -25.79
C HIS A 856 -16.54 16.44 -26.99
N THR A 857 -17.46 15.49 -27.20
CA THR A 857 -17.41 14.55 -28.34
C THR A 857 -17.45 15.21 -29.71
N ASP A 858 -18.06 16.38 -29.80
CA ASP A 858 -18.13 17.23 -31.03
C ASP A 858 -16.87 18.10 -31.25
N GLY A 859 -15.87 17.98 -30.35
CA GLY A 859 -14.63 18.75 -30.41
C GLY A 859 -14.72 20.17 -29.84
N THR A 860 -15.89 20.60 -29.32
CA THR A 860 -16.03 21.89 -28.65
C THR A 860 -15.33 21.87 -27.28
N VAL A 861 -14.71 23.00 -26.90
CA VAL A 861 -14.01 23.12 -25.61
C VAL A 861 -15.01 23.23 -24.46
N LYS A 862 -14.72 22.58 -23.36
CA LYS A 862 -15.47 22.69 -22.11
C LYS A 862 -15.26 24.05 -21.45
N ASP A 863 -16.23 24.51 -20.66
CA ASP A 863 -16.08 25.76 -19.91
C ASP A 863 -15.13 25.62 -18.73
N GLU A 864 -15.15 24.44 -18.12
CA GLU A 864 -14.45 24.15 -16.84
C GLU A 864 -13.81 22.77 -16.86
N VAL A 865 -12.74 22.64 -16.13
CA VAL A 865 -12.10 21.38 -15.80
C VAL A 865 -11.93 21.26 -14.28
N VAL A 866 -12.04 20.05 -13.74
CA VAL A 866 -11.81 19.82 -12.30
C VAL A 866 -10.34 20.08 -11.99
N GLN A 867 -10.06 20.92 -11.01
CA GLN A 867 -8.70 21.31 -10.59
C GLN A 867 -7.76 20.10 -10.40
N ALA A 868 -8.24 19.04 -9.77
CA ALA A 868 -7.45 17.84 -9.51
C ALA A 868 -6.91 17.13 -10.78
N PHE A 869 -7.45 17.43 -11.96
CA PHE A 869 -6.89 16.92 -13.21
C PHE A 869 -5.73 17.77 -13.72
N ILE A 870 -5.67 19.05 -13.34
CA ILE A 870 -4.60 19.95 -13.77
C ILE A 870 -3.48 19.96 -12.75
N GLY A 871 -3.82 20.02 -11.49
CA GLY A 871 -2.85 20.00 -10.40
C GLY A 871 -3.59 19.98 -9.08
N ASN A 872 -2.99 19.33 -8.16
CA ASN A 872 -3.55 19.14 -6.84
C ASN A 872 -3.37 20.38 -5.96
N LYS A 873 -2.45 21.28 -6.26
CA LYS A 873 -2.21 22.58 -5.59
C LYS A 873 -2.79 23.69 -6.40
N CYS A 874 -3.43 24.62 -5.73
CA CYS A 874 -3.80 25.88 -6.34
C CYS A 874 -3.27 27.03 -5.48
N VAL A 875 -2.47 27.87 -6.10
CA VAL A 875 -1.93 29.08 -5.45
C VAL A 875 -2.81 30.27 -5.84
N PRO A 876 -3.16 31.16 -4.88
CA PRO A 876 -3.90 32.38 -5.19
C PRO A 876 -3.14 33.28 -6.17
N GLY A 877 -3.86 33.92 -7.08
CA GLY A 877 -3.31 34.86 -8.05
C GLY A 877 -3.85 34.61 -9.45
N GLU A 878 -3.58 35.53 -10.35
CA GLU A 878 -3.96 35.41 -11.77
C GLU A 878 -2.77 34.88 -12.57
N PRO A 879 -2.89 33.73 -13.22
CA PRO A 879 -1.86 33.22 -14.11
C PRO A 879 -1.67 34.12 -15.35
N PRO A 880 -0.46 34.06 -15.98
CA PRO A 880 -0.21 34.79 -17.21
C PRO A 880 -1.32 34.65 -18.25
N VAL A 881 -1.56 35.68 -19.02
CA VAL A 881 -2.66 35.70 -20.03
C VAL A 881 -2.48 34.59 -21.08
N LYS A 882 -1.24 34.18 -21.35
CA LYS A 882 -0.90 33.12 -22.30
C LYS A 882 -1.17 31.71 -21.76
N TYR A 883 -1.41 31.54 -20.44
CA TYR A 883 -1.71 30.25 -19.83
C TYR A 883 -3.16 29.85 -20.09
N LEU A 884 -3.39 28.56 -20.38
CA LEU A 884 -4.69 27.99 -20.74
C LEU A 884 -5.77 28.12 -19.67
N TYR A 885 -5.40 28.08 -18.42
CA TYR A 885 -6.31 28.06 -17.26
C TYR A 885 -6.26 29.38 -16.48
N ASP A 886 -7.35 29.67 -15.76
CA ASP A 886 -7.48 30.88 -14.94
C ASP A 886 -6.90 30.70 -13.50
N ALA A 887 -6.31 29.58 -13.18
CA ALA A 887 -5.76 29.29 -11.84
C ALA A 887 -4.37 28.61 -11.91
N TYR A 888 -3.55 28.86 -10.89
CA TYR A 888 -2.23 28.22 -10.72
C TYR A 888 -2.36 26.81 -10.15
N ALA A 889 -2.87 25.85 -10.91
CA ALA A 889 -2.95 24.47 -10.49
C ALA A 889 -1.70 23.68 -10.92
N HIS A 890 -1.02 23.06 -9.96
CA HIS A 890 0.26 22.35 -10.17
C HIS A 890 0.45 21.20 -9.18
N ASP A 891 1.42 20.32 -9.44
CA ASP A 891 1.78 19.21 -8.58
C ASP A 891 3.17 19.39 -7.95
N SER A 892 4.10 20.06 -8.65
CA SER A 892 5.48 20.29 -8.20
C SER A 892 5.85 21.78 -8.25
N GLY A 893 6.94 22.13 -7.55
CA GLY A 893 7.49 23.50 -7.59
C GLY A 893 8.00 23.90 -8.98
N LEU A 894 8.61 22.95 -9.70
CA LEU A 894 9.10 23.16 -11.07
C LEU A 894 7.93 23.46 -12.03
N GLU A 895 6.81 22.78 -11.90
CA GLU A 895 5.61 23.06 -12.67
C GLU A 895 5.05 24.45 -12.37
N LEU A 896 4.96 24.85 -11.09
CA LEU A 896 4.52 26.20 -10.72
C LEU A 896 5.45 27.26 -11.31
N GLN A 897 6.76 27.02 -11.31
CA GLN A 897 7.74 27.90 -11.93
C GLN A 897 7.49 28.02 -13.43
N ASN A 898 7.24 26.90 -14.12
CA ASN A 898 6.91 26.89 -15.54
C ASN A 898 5.63 27.68 -15.84
N ILE A 899 4.59 27.55 -14.98
CA ILE A 899 3.35 28.31 -15.15
C ILE A 899 3.59 29.82 -14.95
N LYS A 900 4.46 30.22 -14.00
CA LYS A 900 4.74 31.63 -13.70
C LYS A 900 5.73 32.29 -14.67
N THR A 901 6.50 31.48 -15.42
CA THR A 901 7.53 32.03 -16.31
C THR A 901 6.89 32.57 -17.60
N GLU A 902 6.94 33.88 -17.79
CA GLU A 902 6.53 34.50 -19.03
C GLU A 902 7.67 34.50 -20.04
N ILE A 903 7.39 34.05 -21.26
CA ILE A 903 8.33 33.94 -22.37
C ILE A 903 7.68 34.62 -23.58
N ASP A 904 8.40 35.52 -24.18
CA ASP A 904 7.86 36.37 -25.26
C ASP A 904 7.50 35.55 -26.50
N GLU A 905 8.29 34.53 -26.80
CA GLU A 905 8.11 33.63 -27.94
C GLU A 905 6.91 32.69 -27.79
N VAL A 906 6.40 32.47 -26.58
CA VAL A 906 5.25 31.62 -26.31
C VAL A 906 3.96 32.33 -26.71
N ILE A 907 3.15 31.69 -27.55
CA ILE A 907 1.82 32.13 -27.93
C ILE A 907 0.81 31.73 -26.87
N VAL A 908 0.83 30.42 -26.55
CA VAL A 908 -0.07 29.83 -25.58
C VAL A 908 0.59 28.58 -24.98
N TYR A 909 0.28 28.28 -23.74
CA TYR A 909 0.73 27.06 -23.06
C TYR A 909 -0.27 26.59 -22.00
N GLY A 910 -0.19 25.34 -21.69
CA GLY A 910 -1.05 24.77 -20.65
C GLY A 910 -0.51 23.46 -20.11
N LYS A 911 -0.86 23.18 -18.87
CA LYS A 911 -0.61 21.85 -18.30
C LYS A 911 -1.57 20.84 -18.92
N ILE A 912 -1.06 19.68 -19.27
CA ILE A 912 -1.85 18.57 -19.82
C ILE A 912 -2.62 17.93 -18.68
N PRO A 913 -3.97 17.85 -18.74
CA PRO A 913 -4.73 17.21 -17.69
C PRO A 913 -4.30 15.76 -17.48
N SER A 914 -4.13 15.34 -16.24
CA SER A 914 -3.68 13.99 -15.89
C SER A 914 -4.52 12.92 -16.58
N HIS A 915 -3.88 11.87 -17.10
CA HIS A 915 -4.51 10.77 -17.85
C HIS A 915 -5.33 11.18 -19.10
N SER A 916 -5.03 12.34 -19.69
CA SER A 916 -5.67 12.76 -20.94
C SER A 916 -4.98 12.21 -22.17
N ILE A 917 -3.66 12.13 -22.12
CA ILE A 917 -2.82 11.58 -23.19
C ILE A 917 -2.29 10.24 -22.69
N CYS A 918 -2.38 9.22 -23.53
CA CYS A 918 -1.92 7.88 -23.20
C CYS A 918 -0.91 7.44 -24.25
N ILE A 919 0.37 7.56 -23.92
CA ILE A 919 1.46 7.03 -24.73
C ILE A 919 1.74 5.61 -24.24
N PRO A 920 1.44 4.55 -25.05
CA PRO A 920 1.74 3.18 -24.66
C PRO A 920 3.25 2.99 -24.49
N THR A 921 3.69 2.31 -23.43
CA THR A 921 5.11 2.02 -23.20
C THR A 921 5.41 0.54 -23.35
N VAL A 922 6.67 0.18 -23.44
CA VAL A 922 7.14 -1.22 -23.56
C VAL A 922 6.73 -2.03 -22.33
N ALA A 923 6.70 -1.42 -21.16
CA ALA A 923 6.35 -2.03 -19.86
C ALA A 923 4.84 -2.16 -19.60
N SER A 924 4.02 -2.15 -20.66
CA SER A 924 2.54 -2.25 -20.55
C SER A 924 1.90 -1.17 -19.66
N SER A 925 2.60 -0.05 -19.45
CA SER A 925 2.11 1.14 -18.75
C SER A 925 1.80 2.26 -19.75
N ASN A 926 1.02 3.24 -19.32
CA ASN A 926 0.80 4.46 -20.08
C ASN A 926 1.60 5.61 -19.49
N TYR A 927 2.05 6.45 -20.37
CA TYR A 927 2.76 7.67 -20.03
C TYR A 927 1.98 8.90 -20.52
N SER A 928 2.00 9.98 -19.75
CA SER A 928 1.38 11.26 -20.08
C SER A 928 2.35 12.39 -19.74
N PRO A 929 2.76 13.23 -20.68
CA PRO A 929 3.64 14.37 -20.41
C PRO A 929 2.90 15.49 -19.66
N ASP A 930 3.65 16.47 -19.12
CA ASP A 930 3.13 17.48 -18.19
C ASP A 930 2.61 18.73 -18.88
N PHE A 931 3.35 19.30 -19.83
CA PHE A 931 3.02 20.59 -20.47
C PHE A 931 2.98 20.53 -21.99
N MET A 932 2.16 21.40 -22.56
CA MET A 932 2.09 21.69 -24.00
C MET A 932 2.25 23.18 -24.24
N TYR A 933 3.06 23.54 -25.25
CA TYR A 933 3.37 24.91 -25.66
C TYR A 933 3.18 25.07 -27.15
N VAL A 934 2.73 26.27 -27.57
CA VAL A 934 2.83 26.75 -28.93
C VAL A 934 3.70 27.99 -28.91
N ILE A 935 4.82 27.96 -29.65
CA ILE A 935 5.79 29.05 -29.69
C ILE A 935 5.98 29.61 -31.12
N LYS A 936 6.36 30.87 -31.23
CA LYS A 936 6.77 31.49 -32.49
C LYS A 936 8.25 31.22 -32.74
N LYS A 937 8.60 31.01 -34.00
CA LYS A 937 10.03 31.00 -34.38
C LYS A 937 10.62 32.42 -34.29
N ALA A 938 11.93 32.48 -34.13
CA ALA A 938 12.66 33.76 -34.10
C ALA A 938 12.45 34.64 -35.35
N ASP A 939 12.18 34.03 -36.52
CA ASP A 939 11.87 34.69 -37.75
C ASP A 939 10.38 35.16 -37.88
N GLY A 940 9.56 34.77 -36.89
CA GLY A 940 8.14 35.11 -36.84
C GLY A 940 7.24 34.40 -37.87
N THR A 941 7.78 33.48 -38.66
CA THR A 941 7.08 32.86 -39.81
C THR A 941 6.38 31.55 -39.55
N LYS A 942 6.70 30.84 -38.49
CA LYS A 942 6.10 29.53 -38.17
C LYS A 942 5.86 29.33 -36.68
N GLU A 943 4.79 28.60 -36.36
CA GLU A 943 4.49 28.13 -35.00
C GLU A 943 5.09 26.75 -34.79
N LEU A 944 5.71 26.56 -33.63
CA LEU A 944 6.26 25.25 -33.17
C LEU A 944 5.40 24.73 -32.04
N ASN A 945 5.06 23.45 -32.10
CA ASN A 945 4.39 22.73 -31.06
C ASN A 945 5.43 22.01 -30.18
N VAL A 946 5.41 22.27 -28.91
CA VAL A 946 6.38 21.70 -27.94
C VAL A 946 5.63 21.01 -26.82
N VAL A 947 6.08 19.82 -26.46
CA VAL A 947 5.60 19.06 -25.31
C VAL A 947 6.74 18.85 -24.35
N ILE A 948 6.52 19.15 -23.08
CA ILE A 948 7.56 19.12 -22.03
C ILE A 948 7.17 18.12 -20.96
N GLU A 949 8.12 17.27 -20.60
CA GLU A 949 8.08 16.44 -19.40
C GLU A 949 8.94 17.06 -18.31
N THR A 950 8.40 17.25 -17.14
CA THR A 950 9.10 17.86 -16.00
C THR A 950 9.53 16.82 -14.99
N LYS A 951 10.80 16.78 -14.64
CA LYS A 951 11.35 15.85 -13.65
C LYS A 951 12.12 16.60 -12.56
N ALA A 952 11.68 16.42 -11.32
CA ALA A 952 12.29 17.03 -10.15
C ALA A 952 13.59 16.33 -9.72
N TYR A 953 14.48 16.04 -10.69
CA TYR A 953 15.83 15.48 -10.47
C TYR A 953 16.89 16.49 -10.84
N ASP A 954 18.00 16.48 -10.09
CA ASP A 954 19.10 17.42 -10.32
C ASP A 954 20.06 16.96 -11.43
N LYS A 955 20.08 15.67 -11.75
CA LYS A 955 20.89 15.06 -12.82
C LYS A 955 20.12 13.92 -13.49
N ASP A 956 20.34 13.76 -14.78
CA ASP A 956 19.79 12.66 -15.57
C ASP A 956 20.13 11.26 -15.01
N SER A 957 21.33 11.10 -14.45
CA SER A 957 21.75 9.84 -13.83
C SER A 957 20.93 9.43 -12.59
N HIS A 958 20.05 10.29 -12.08
CA HIS A 958 19.18 10.01 -10.95
C HIS A 958 17.79 9.50 -11.37
N ILE A 959 17.48 9.52 -12.67
CA ILE A 959 16.23 9.01 -13.21
C ILE A 959 16.25 7.47 -13.11
N SER A 960 15.16 6.89 -12.64
CA SER A 960 15.04 5.43 -12.56
C SER A 960 14.97 4.81 -13.96
N GLN A 961 15.43 3.58 -14.11
CA GLN A 961 15.40 2.87 -15.40
C GLN A 961 13.97 2.75 -15.98
N ASP A 962 12.96 2.63 -15.14
CA ASP A 962 11.55 2.60 -15.55
C ASP A 962 11.09 3.97 -16.10
N GLU A 963 11.46 5.07 -15.45
CA GLU A 963 11.15 6.41 -15.93
C GLU A 963 11.90 6.76 -17.22
N ASP A 964 13.15 6.39 -17.31
CA ASP A 964 13.96 6.59 -18.52
C ASP A 964 13.38 5.81 -19.72
N SER A 965 12.89 4.59 -19.47
CA SER A 965 12.17 3.80 -20.47
C SER A 965 10.89 4.48 -20.95
N LYS A 966 10.13 5.12 -20.06
CA LYS A 966 8.90 5.88 -20.39
C LYS A 966 9.22 7.11 -21.23
N ILE A 967 10.27 7.83 -20.87
CA ILE A 967 10.73 9.02 -21.60
C ILE A 967 11.20 8.63 -23.02
N SER A 968 12.00 7.57 -23.14
CA SER A 968 12.45 7.06 -24.44
C SER A 968 11.30 6.60 -25.34
N CYS A 969 10.25 5.98 -24.75
CA CYS A 969 9.02 5.68 -25.47
C CYS A 969 8.29 6.94 -25.96
N ALA A 970 8.28 8.00 -25.15
CA ALA A 970 7.68 9.28 -25.55
C ALA A 970 8.46 9.95 -26.69
N GLU A 971 9.78 9.93 -26.66
CA GLU A 971 10.62 10.44 -27.75
C GLU A 971 10.30 9.76 -29.09
N GLU A 972 10.21 8.43 -29.13
CA GLU A 972 9.83 7.68 -30.33
C GLU A 972 8.38 7.94 -30.75
N PHE A 973 7.46 8.14 -29.79
CA PHE A 973 6.08 8.50 -30.07
C PHE A 973 5.98 9.86 -30.79
N PHE A 974 6.64 10.89 -30.29
CA PHE A 974 6.60 12.22 -30.89
C PHE A 974 7.35 12.29 -32.22
N LYS A 975 8.39 11.47 -32.37
CA LYS A 975 9.05 11.28 -33.68
C LYS A 975 8.10 10.67 -34.70
N ALA A 976 7.35 9.64 -34.35
CA ALA A 976 6.34 9.03 -35.21
C ALA A 976 5.21 10.00 -35.56
N MET A 977 4.81 10.88 -34.62
CA MET A 977 3.86 11.96 -34.90
C MET A 977 4.40 12.94 -35.93
N THR A 978 5.66 13.31 -35.83
CA THR A 978 6.34 14.18 -36.78
C THR A 978 6.45 13.52 -38.17
N GLU A 979 6.80 12.25 -38.24
CA GLU A 979 6.84 11.45 -39.50
C GLU A 979 5.45 11.32 -40.15
N SER A 980 4.38 11.35 -39.34
CA SER A 980 2.98 11.35 -39.80
C SER A 980 2.51 12.73 -40.30
N GLY A 981 3.41 13.73 -40.39
CA GLY A 981 3.15 15.04 -40.95
C GLY A 981 2.77 16.12 -39.94
N TYR A 982 2.80 15.82 -38.65
CA TYR A 982 2.53 16.80 -37.59
C TYR A 982 3.75 17.00 -36.69
N ARG A 983 4.46 18.10 -36.88
CA ARG A 983 5.68 18.39 -36.12
C ARG A 983 5.37 18.77 -34.69
N VAL A 984 5.89 17.97 -33.74
CA VAL A 984 5.86 18.22 -32.30
C VAL A 984 7.22 17.93 -31.72
N HIS A 985 7.78 18.89 -31.01
CA HIS A 985 9.06 18.75 -30.32
C HIS A 985 8.82 18.27 -28.90
N PHE A 986 9.36 17.13 -28.55
CA PHE A 986 9.33 16.62 -27.17
C PHE A 986 10.66 16.94 -26.49
N ARG A 987 10.60 17.46 -25.28
CA ARG A 987 11.78 17.75 -24.46
C ARG A 987 11.56 17.35 -23.01
N LYS A 988 12.62 16.88 -22.40
CA LYS A 988 12.69 16.59 -20.97
C LYS A 988 13.31 17.80 -20.26
N GLN A 989 12.66 18.25 -19.18
CA GLN A 989 13.16 19.28 -18.27
C GLN A 989 13.52 18.66 -16.93
N ILE A 990 14.72 18.93 -16.44
CA ILE A 990 15.17 18.61 -15.08
C ILE A 990 15.38 19.90 -14.27
N ASN A 991 15.55 19.81 -12.96
CA ASN A 991 15.68 20.98 -12.07
C ASN A 991 16.79 21.97 -12.49
N SER A 992 17.88 21.49 -13.09
CA SER A 992 19.00 22.31 -13.53
C SER A 992 18.75 23.09 -14.84
N THR A 993 17.63 22.78 -15.53
CA THR A 993 17.36 23.35 -16.86
C THR A 993 16.10 24.24 -16.81
N GLY A 994 16.26 25.54 -17.03
CA GLY A 994 15.14 26.48 -17.11
C GLY A 994 14.30 26.27 -18.38
N ILE A 995 12.96 26.38 -18.25
CA ILE A 995 12.06 26.24 -19.40
C ILE A 995 12.39 27.23 -20.52
N LYS A 996 12.78 28.44 -20.17
CA LYS A 996 13.16 29.45 -21.14
C LYS A 996 14.31 29.00 -22.04
N ASN A 997 15.37 28.42 -21.47
CA ASN A 997 16.53 27.95 -22.22
C ASN A 997 16.15 26.85 -23.22
N ILE A 998 15.23 25.95 -22.83
CA ILE A 998 14.75 24.86 -23.71
C ILE A 998 13.97 25.44 -24.91
N LEU A 999 13.10 26.43 -24.66
CA LEU A 999 12.29 27.01 -25.71
C LEU A 999 13.11 27.96 -26.64
N ASP A 1000 14.06 28.72 -26.08
CA ASP A 1000 14.98 29.58 -26.84
C ASP A 1000 15.84 28.73 -27.78
N GLU A 1001 16.40 27.61 -27.31
CA GLU A 1001 17.18 26.67 -28.13
C GLU A 1001 16.35 26.13 -29.31
N LEU A 1002 15.09 25.75 -29.08
CA LEU A 1002 14.20 25.26 -30.12
C LEU A 1002 13.81 26.36 -31.12
N SER A 1003 13.64 27.58 -30.65
CA SER A 1003 13.27 28.71 -31.54
C SER A 1003 14.41 29.10 -32.50
N LEU A 1004 15.68 28.79 -32.13
CA LEU A 1004 16.88 29.13 -32.92
C LEU A 1004 17.31 27.99 -33.86
N THR A 1005 17.01 26.72 -33.54
CA THR A 1005 17.54 25.54 -34.23
C THR A 1005 16.67 25.05 -35.40
N ASP A 1006 15.37 25.42 -35.49
CA ASP A 1006 14.42 25.04 -36.54
C ASP A 1006 14.00 26.21 -37.41
#